data_a7e2808ae6af01469b06e565e58669e1
#
_entry.id   a7e2808ae6af01469b06e565e58669e1
#
_cell.length_a   1.000
_cell.length_b   1.000
_cell.length_c   1.000
_cell.angle_alpha   90.00
_cell.angle_beta   90.00
_cell.angle_gamma   90.00
#
_symmetry.space_group_name_H-M   'P 1'
#
loop_
_entity.id
_entity.type
_entity.pdbx_description
1 polymer ?
#
loop_
_entity_poly.entity_id
_entity_poly.type
_entity_poly.pdbx_seq_one_letter_code
_entity_poly.pdbx_strand_id
1 'polypeptide(L)'
;MIKRIVFVFLSIFCFSVYAYSIDAWIRINQLGYLPNAPKKAVFMSESALSVTQFSIYDALTNKELATLSTAIKWGRFQSFKSTYILDFSSFKLQGAFYIKAGLIYSPTIYINNNIYLGSADFLLNYMREQRCGYNPTLKVSCHQGESYEISEEVKQQEPVSQPATGTRSSRRATLVSSQEPSIRQVDVRGGWHNASDFLQYGSTSATAVYQLLFAYQMNPTAFADKYDAEGNPMKNGIPDILDEAKWGLNWLLKMYPQKDVLYHQISDDRDRLSFHLSAKDMDKNDKLNAARPVFRATGKPQGLFNIKNRSTGIASIAGKYSSAFGLGAELLRKQFPSFADSLNAKAVEAYQFGRKHPGVCQSVPGVMANFIEEDNWADDMELAATQLYRLSYDGEYLKQAADYGRMEPITPWMCSDTARNFQWYPFVNIGHYMLANVENPRYQQEYLQNMLNGIQRVKVRADENPFNMGVPMIWGSNNMVAAFATQCKLYRTITNDTSFVSMETSLVDWLFGCNPWGTSMVIGLPKTGDTPGSPYAYTWRNTTKALAGGLVDGPVSKDAYINLPGMNLQNADGYLRFQTDWAVYHDDPADYSTNEPTIDGTAALTYLLGGKQLEGAPGKTADNNEYKYGGIIRADSTKKQISLVFTGNEFAEGYETISSTLKKLHIRASFFFTGDFYRNKNFAEVIKGLVADNQYVGAHSDKNLLYCSFSNRDSLMVNKEEFLNDLRANYAEMEKFGIDKNQTPFFLPSYEWYNDSISSWCKEVGVTLVNGTPGTYTTGDYTTPDMRDKYFSSNEIYKRILKVESTKGLNGYILQFNIGTDKRRQDKFYKQLYSLLIDLSRLGYDFVDLYKATDTVAPNEIVVTDKKQKRKN
;
A
#
# COMPACT_ATOMS: atom_id res chain seq x y z
N MET A 1 15.41 19.99 -85.85
CA MET A 1 15.76 20.61 -84.54
C MET A 1 15.26 19.68 -83.44
N ILE A 2 16.20 18.86 -82.96
CA ILE A 2 15.86 17.82 -81.97
C ILE A 2 16.41 18.30 -80.60
N LYS A 3 15.55 18.61 -79.67
CA LYS A 3 15.92 18.87 -78.27
C LYS A 3 16.09 17.54 -77.56
N ARG A 4 17.29 17.25 -77.11
CA ARG A 4 17.62 16.15 -76.25
C ARG A 4 17.19 16.55 -74.82
N ILE A 5 16.29 15.73 -74.19
CA ILE A 5 16.02 15.81 -72.82
C ILE A 5 16.92 14.80 -72.13
N VAL A 6 17.75 15.31 -71.20
CA VAL A 6 18.59 14.48 -70.33
C VAL A 6 17.77 14.22 -69.07
N PHE A 7 17.38 12.95 -68.79
CA PHE A 7 16.80 12.48 -67.56
C PHE A 7 17.96 12.20 -66.61
N VAL A 8 18.05 12.97 -65.52
CA VAL A 8 18.95 12.67 -64.42
C VAL A 8 18.14 11.82 -63.46
N PHE A 9 18.48 10.52 -63.31
CA PHE A 9 17.99 9.64 -62.27
C PHE A 9 18.68 9.99 -60.96
N LEU A 10 17.97 10.68 -60.07
CA LEU A 10 18.35 10.82 -58.66
C LEU A 10 17.90 9.55 -57.93
N SER A 11 18.81 8.61 -57.73
CA SER A 11 18.60 7.47 -56.82
C SER A 11 18.62 7.97 -55.39
N ILE A 12 17.42 8.16 -54.83
CA ILE A 12 17.23 8.37 -53.36
C ILE A 12 17.47 7.05 -52.70
N PHE A 13 18.65 6.85 -52.11
CA PHE A 13 18.90 5.78 -51.15
C PHE A 13 18.14 6.13 -49.85
N CYS A 14 16.93 5.64 -49.72
CA CYS A 14 16.29 5.58 -48.40
C CYS A 14 17.08 4.63 -47.53
N PHE A 15 17.98 5.12 -46.72
CA PHE A 15 18.46 4.41 -45.54
C PHE A 15 17.29 4.31 -44.60
N SER A 16 16.59 3.17 -44.61
CA SER A 16 15.70 2.79 -43.50
C SER A 16 16.61 2.57 -42.29
N VAL A 17 16.75 3.60 -41.46
CA VAL A 17 17.32 3.43 -40.15
C VAL A 17 16.28 2.58 -39.41
N TYR A 18 16.48 1.27 -39.39
CA TYR A 18 15.82 0.42 -38.42
C TYR A 18 16.31 0.88 -37.06
N ALA A 19 15.52 1.70 -36.39
CA ALA A 19 15.69 1.93 -34.98
C ALA A 19 15.47 0.55 -34.31
N TYR A 20 16.54 -0.17 -34.02
CA TYR A 20 16.48 -1.33 -33.16
C TYR A 20 15.92 -0.84 -31.81
N SER A 21 14.67 -1.09 -31.55
CA SER A 21 14.16 -0.93 -30.20
C SER A 21 14.95 -1.92 -29.32
N ILE A 22 15.70 -1.37 -28.39
CA ILE A 22 16.42 -2.21 -27.41
C ILE A 22 15.36 -2.74 -26.45
N ASP A 23 15.03 -4.03 -26.58
CA ASP A 23 14.09 -4.70 -25.70
C ASP A 23 14.75 -5.00 -24.37
N ALA A 24 14.77 -3.98 -23.52
CA ALA A 24 15.33 -4.04 -22.18
C ALA A 24 14.56 -3.14 -21.20
N TRP A 25 14.55 -3.54 -19.95
CA TRP A 25 13.77 -2.89 -18.88
C TRP A 25 14.57 -2.83 -17.59
N ILE A 26 14.25 -1.85 -16.73
CA ILE A 26 14.70 -1.79 -15.35
C ILE A 26 13.48 -1.88 -14.47
N ARG A 27 13.40 -2.93 -13.66
CA ARG A 27 12.32 -3.21 -12.71
C ARG A 27 12.67 -2.66 -11.34
N ILE A 28 11.72 -1.98 -10.72
CA ILE A 28 11.90 -1.27 -9.46
C ILE A 28 10.68 -1.48 -8.55
N ASN A 29 10.84 -1.20 -7.27
CA ASN A 29 9.71 -0.99 -6.37
C ASN A 29 9.06 0.36 -6.69
N GLN A 30 7.87 0.35 -7.26
CA GLN A 30 7.14 1.54 -7.67
C GLN A 30 6.53 2.31 -6.50
N LEU A 31 6.29 1.65 -5.35
CA LEU A 31 5.87 2.36 -4.14
C LEU A 31 7.01 3.24 -3.63
N GLY A 32 8.24 2.74 -3.68
CA GLY A 32 9.46 3.45 -3.35
C GLY A 32 10.30 2.77 -2.27
N TYR A 33 11.34 3.46 -1.85
CA TYR A 33 12.37 2.92 -0.96
C TYR A 33 12.60 3.81 0.26
N LEU A 34 12.93 3.18 1.38
CA LEU A 34 13.45 3.89 2.55
C LEU A 34 14.92 4.28 2.31
N PRO A 35 15.38 5.48 2.74
CA PRO A 35 16.74 5.94 2.47
C PRO A 35 17.84 5.00 2.97
N ASN A 36 17.63 4.37 4.12
CA ASN A 36 18.62 3.52 4.79
C ASN A 36 18.42 2.01 4.56
N ALA A 37 17.36 1.60 3.86
CA ALA A 37 17.12 0.20 3.52
C ALA A 37 17.99 -0.24 2.33
N PRO A 38 18.20 -1.56 2.11
CA PRO A 38 18.66 -2.08 0.84
C PRO A 38 17.78 -1.58 -0.30
N LYS A 39 18.39 -1.18 -1.42
CA LYS A 39 17.69 -0.68 -2.60
C LYS A 39 18.25 -1.34 -3.84
N LYS A 40 17.45 -2.16 -4.51
CA LYS A 40 17.84 -2.90 -5.69
C LYS A 40 16.83 -2.69 -6.82
N ALA A 41 17.34 -2.65 -8.04
CA ALA A 41 16.56 -2.73 -9.25
C ALA A 41 17.06 -3.91 -10.09
N VAL A 42 16.21 -4.47 -10.94
CA VAL A 42 16.60 -5.56 -11.84
C VAL A 42 16.56 -5.06 -13.27
N PHE A 43 17.72 -5.02 -13.91
CA PHE A 43 17.84 -4.82 -15.35
C PHE A 43 17.65 -6.17 -16.05
N MET A 44 16.82 -6.19 -17.08
CA MET A 44 16.57 -7.38 -17.90
C MET A 44 16.47 -7.03 -19.38
N SER A 45 17.01 -7.89 -20.25
CA SER A 45 17.03 -7.67 -21.70
C SER A 45 16.91 -8.96 -22.48
N GLU A 46 16.10 -8.94 -23.53
CA GLU A 46 16.05 -10.02 -24.54
C GLU A 46 17.32 -10.10 -25.41
N SER A 47 18.13 -9.03 -25.41
CA SER A 47 19.40 -8.94 -26.11
C SER A 47 20.58 -9.17 -25.16
N ALA A 48 21.71 -9.63 -25.72
CA ALA A 48 22.95 -9.75 -24.97
C ALA A 48 23.59 -8.37 -24.76
N LEU A 49 23.24 -7.72 -23.63
CA LEU A 49 23.77 -6.41 -23.25
C LEU A 49 24.73 -6.54 -22.07
N SER A 50 25.69 -5.62 -22.00
CA SER A 50 26.63 -5.49 -20.87
C SER A 50 26.32 -4.22 -20.09
N VAL A 51 26.10 -4.37 -18.79
CA VAL A 51 25.92 -3.27 -17.83
C VAL A 51 27.01 -3.37 -16.78
N THR A 52 27.98 -2.46 -16.82
CA THR A 52 29.08 -2.40 -15.84
C THR A 52 28.89 -1.31 -14.80
N GLN A 53 28.11 -0.29 -15.17
CA GLN A 53 27.76 0.83 -14.31
C GLN A 53 26.38 1.37 -14.69
N PHE A 54 25.79 2.13 -13.80
CA PHE A 54 24.54 2.85 -14.02
C PHE A 54 24.57 4.18 -13.28
N SER A 55 23.80 5.14 -13.75
CA SER A 55 23.73 6.47 -13.14
C SER A 55 22.33 6.76 -12.61
N ILE A 56 22.26 7.56 -11.56
CA ILE A 56 21.03 8.05 -10.94
C ILE A 56 20.87 9.53 -11.27
N TYR A 57 19.71 9.89 -11.78
CA TYR A 57 19.36 11.23 -12.20
C TYR A 57 18.19 11.77 -11.38
N ASP A 58 18.19 13.06 -11.10
CA ASP A 58 17.02 13.77 -10.57
C ASP A 58 15.89 13.78 -11.61
N ALA A 59 14.68 13.40 -11.22
CA ALA A 59 13.55 13.23 -12.11
C ALA A 59 13.05 14.56 -12.76
N LEU A 60 13.26 15.71 -12.09
CA LEU A 60 12.86 17.01 -12.63
C LEU A 60 13.98 17.63 -13.47
N THR A 61 15.17 17.77 -12.88
CA THR A 61 16.25 18.55 -13.48
C THR A 61 17.07 17.77 -14.50
N ASN A 62 16.93 16.44 -14.57
CA ASN A 62 17.74 15.51 -15.34
C ASN A 62 19.25 15.63 -15.03
N LYS A 63 19.59 16.15 -13.85
CA LYS A 63 20.96 16.24 -13.37
C LYS A 63 21.44 14.87 -12.90
N GLU A 64 22.60 14.44 -13.35
CA GLU A 64 23.27 13.25 -12.85
C GLU A 64 23.75 13.51 -11.41
N LEU A 65 23.30 12.66 -10.48
CA LEU A 65 23.61 12.79 -9.06
C LEU A 65 24.65 11.78 -8.60
N ALA A 66 24.68 10.60 -9.21
CA ALA A 66 25.63 9.55 -8.89
C ALA A 66 25.82 8.60 -10.06
N THR A 67 27.03 8.08 -10.21
CA THR A 67 27.33 6.92 -11.08
C THR A 67 27.87 5.80 -10.19
N LEU A 68 27.25 4.62 -10.28
CA LEU A 68 27.54 3.46 -9.44
C LEU A 68 28.05 2.29 -10.30
N SER A 69 29.09 1.62 -9.80
CA SER A 69 29.67 0.41 -10.40
C SER A 69 29.22 -0.87 -9.66
N THR A 70 28.05 -0.82 -9.05
CA THR A 70 27.47 -1.90 -8.26
C THR A 70 26.46 -2.73 -9.07
N ALA A 71 26.62 -2.78 -10.39
CA ALA A 71 25.86 -3.68 -11.26
C ALA A 71 26.43 -5.10 -11.13
N ILE A 72 25.63 -6.00 -10.57
CA ILE A 72 25.98 -7.42 -10.39
C ILE A 72 25.40 -8.21 -11.56
N LYS A 73 26.28 -8.77 -12.39
CA LYS A 73 25.85 -9.61 -13.50
C LYS A 73 25.22 -10.89 -12.98
N TRP A 74 23.94 -11.08 -13.30
CA TRP A 74 23.25 -12.34 -13.08
C TRP A 74 23.47 -13.32 -14.26
N GLY A 75 23.29 -12.82 -15.46
CA GLY A 75 23.42 -13.57 -16.70
C GLY A 75 22.07 -13.82 -17.38
N ARG A 76 21.89 -15.01 -17.95
CA ARG A 76 20.61 -15.39 -18.56
C ARG A 76 19.60 -15.78 -17.48
N PHE A 77 18.38 -15.27 -17.60
CA PHE A 77 17.24 -15.66 -16.76
C PHE A 77 16.02 -15.87 -17.65
N GLN A 78 15.53 -17.11 -17.72
CA GLN A 78 14.40 -17.49 -18.57
C GLN A 78 14.60 -17.06 -20.04
N SER A 79 13.67 -16.31 -20.61
CA SER A 79 13.74 -15.73 -21.97
C SER A 79 14.76 -14.58 -22.10
N PHE A 80 15.16 -13.95 -21.01
CA PHE A 80 16.07 -12.80 -21.01
C PHE A 80 17.53 -13.24 -21.09
N LYS A 81 18.23 -12.75 -22.12
CA LYS A 81 19.64 -13.09 -22.37
C LYS A 81 20.60 -12.41 -21.41
N SER A 82 20.22 -11.23 -20.90
CA SER A 82 21.02 -10.47 -19.94
C SER A 82 20.17 -9.95 -18.80
N THR A 83 20.57 -10.30 -17.57
CA THR A 83 20.00 -9.73 -16.35
C THR A 83 21.10 -9.24 -15.42
N TYR A 84 20.83 -8.14 -14.72
CA TYR A 84 21.74 -7.53 -13.75
C TYR A 84 20.94 -7.05 -12.56
N ILE A 85 21.51 -7.19 -11.36
CA ILE A 85 21.01 -6.53 -10.16
C ILE A 85 21.74 -5.20 -10.03
N LEU A 86 21.01 -4.10 -10.01
CA LEU A 86 21.51 -2.74 -9.85
C LEU A 86 21.34 -2.35 -8.39
N ASP A 87 22.41 -2.46 -7.59
CA ASP A 87 22.38 -2.13 -6.17
C ASP A 87 22.72 -0.64 -5.98
N PHE A 88 21.74 0.14 -5.52
CA PHE A 88 21.90 1.55 -5.19
C PHE A 88 21.64 1.85 -3.71
N SER A 89 21.87 0.87 -2.83
CA SER A 89 21.68 0.99 -1.38
C SER A 89 22.51 2.12 -0.75
N SER A 90 23.65 2.46 -1.36
CA SER A 90 24.50 3.57 -0.93
C SER A 90 23.92 4.96 -1.22
N PHE A 91 23.00 5.08 -2.17
CA PHE A 91 22.35 6.33 -2.52
C PHE A 91 21.17 6.59 -1.55
N LYS A 92 21.30 7.62 -0.69
CA LYS A 92 20.36 7.89 0.42
C LYS A 92 19.59 9.19 0.28
N LEU A 93 19.82 9.94 -0.81
CA LEU A 93 19.14 11.21 -1.04
C LEU A 93 17.62 10.95 -1.17
N GLN A 94 16.83 11.78 -0.50
CA GLN A 94 15.38 11.72 -0.61
C GLN A 94 14.89 12.56 -1.79
N GLY A 95 13.87 12.07 -2.50
CA GLY A 95 13.30 12.72 -3.67
C GLY A 95 12.77 11.73 -4.71
N ALA A 96 12.58 12.21 -5.94
CA ALA A 96 12.23 11.41 -7.10
C ALA A 96 13.40 11.36 -8.09
N PHE A 97 13.74 10.15 -8.53
CA PHE A 97 14.91 9.85 -9.35
C PHE A 97 14.57 8.84 -10.42
N TYR A 98 15.47 8.66 -11.38
CA TYR A 98 15.46 7.50 -12.27
C TYR A 98 16.87 6.95 -12.44
N ILE A 99 16.95 5.65 -12.71
CA ILE A 99 18.19 4.96 -13.08
C ILE A 99 18.34 4.97 -14.59
N LYS A 100 19.55 5.23 -15.05
CA LYS A 100 19.96 5.05 -16.45
C LYS A 100 21.08 4.03 -16.52
N ALA A 101 20.86 2.94 -17.25
CA ALA A 101 21.86 1.90 -17.54
C ALA A 101 22.05 1.81 -19.06
N GLY A 102 23.14 2.37 -19.59
CA GLY A 102 23.32 2.57 -21.03
C GLY A 102 22.26 3.50 -21.61
N LEU A 103 21.43 2.99 -22.51
CA LEU A 103 20.31 3.72 -23.12
C LEU A 103 18.96 3.43 -22.45
N ILE A 104 18.92 2.59 -21.41
CA ILE A 104 17.69 2.16 -20.78
C ILE A 104 17.45 2.97 -19.50
N TYR A 105 16.22 3.42 -19.33
CA TYR A 105 15.76 4.21 -18.19
C TYR A 105 14.79 3.41 -17.35
N SER A 106 14.86 3.56 -16.02
CA SER A 106 13.83 3.03 -15.12
C SER A 106 12.59 3.92 -15.13
N PRO A 107 11.45 3.43 -14.65
CA PRO A 107 10.40 4.29 -14.11
C PRO A 107 10.96 5.19 -13.00
N THR A 108 10.17 6.18 -12.57
CA THR A 108 10.55 7.06 -11.44
C THR A 108 10.68 6.27 -10.15
N ILE A 109 11.79 6.48 -9.45
CA ILE A 109 12.10 5.90 -8.15
C ILE A 109 11.85 6.95 -7.07
N TYR A 110 11.08 6.63 -6.06
CA TYR A 110 10.86 7.50 -4.92
C TYR A 110 11.67 6.99 -3.73
N ILE A 111 12.43 7.87 -3.10
CA ILE A 111 13.17 7.58 -1.86
C ILE A 111 12.73 8.58 -0.81
N ASN A 112 12.08 8.08 0.26
CA ASN A 112 11.56 8.94 1.33
C ASN A 112 11.31 8.15 2.61
N ASN A 113 11.49 8.76 3.77
CA ASN A 113 11.19 8.14 5.06
C ASN A 113 9.69 7.84 5.24
N ASN A 114 8.81 8.65 4.64
CA ASN A 114 7.35 8.49 4.75
C ASN A 114 6.75 7.66 3.60
N ILE A 115 7.57 6.94 2.82
CA ILE A 115 7.11 6.28 1.59
C ILE A 115 6.03 5.22 1.84
N TYR A 116 6.06 4.56 2.99
CA TYR A 116 5.07 3.56 3.40
C TYR A 116 3.96 4.13 4.30
N LEU A 117 3.96 5.44 4.59
CA LEU A 117 2.98 6.06 5.50
C LEU A 117 1.55 5.88 4.98
N GLY A 118 0.70 5.24 5.82
CA GLY A 118 -0.69 4.95 5.50
C GLY A 118 -0.92 3.80 4.53
N SER A 119 0.15 3.10 4.07
CA SER A 119 0.02 1.98 3.14
C SER A 119 -0.68 0.77 3.78
N ALA A 120 -0.44 0.48 5.05
CA ALA A 120 -1.15 -0.57 5.78
C ALA A 120 -2.64 -0.27 5.97
N ASP A 121 -2.99 0.98 6.33
CA ASP A 121 -4.39 1.43 6.39
C ASP A 121 -5.10 1.33 5.03
N PHE A 122 -4.36 1.54 3.92
CA PHE A 122 -4.93 1.47 2.58
C PHE A 122 -5.45 0.07 2.24
N LEU A 123 -4.83 -0.98 2.76
CA LEU A 123 -5.28 -2.36 2.57
C LEU A 123 -6.66 -2.62 3.20
N LEU A 124 -7.00 -1.91 4.29
CA LEU A 124 -8.28 -2.06 4.96
C LEU A 124 -9.47 -1.62 4.10
N ASN A 125 -9.25 -0.85 3.01
CA ASN A 125 -10.33 -0.51 2.08
C ASN A 125 -10.87 -1.77 1.41
N TYR A 126 -10.00 -2.71 0.99
CA TYR A 126 -10.41 -3.97 0.43
C TYR A 126 -11.16 -4.84 1.46
N MET A 127 -10.68 -4.88 2.72
CA MET A 127 -11.38 -5.63 3.77
C MET A 127 -12.80 -5.11 3.98
N ARG A 128 -13.00 -3.78 4.02
CA ARG A 128 -14.34 -3.16 4.12
C ARG A 128 -15.22 -3.49 2.92
N GLU A 129 -14.63 -3.53 1.72
CA GLU A 129 -15.31 -3.91 0.49
C GLU A 129 -15.84 -5.35 0.53
N GLN A 130 -15.10 -6.25 1.18
CA GLN A 130 -15.47 -7.67 1.29
C GLN A 130 -16.49 -7.98 2.40
N ARG A 131 -16.93 -6.99 3.18
CA ARG A 131 -17.94 -7.23 4.22
C ARG A 131 -19.23 -7.83 3.67
N CYS A 132 -19.62 -8.99 4.19
CA CYS A 132 -20.92 -9.61 3.95
C CYS A 132 -21.95 -8.98 4.91
N GLY A 133 -23.12 -8.66 4.42
CA GLY A 133 -24.09 -7.80 5.10
C GLY A 133 -24.01 -6.38 4.55
N TYR A 134 -23.93 -5.36 5.39
CA TYR A 134 -23.78 -3.98 4.92
C TYR A 134 -22.36 -3.73 4.40
N ASN A 135 -22.27 -3.32 3.15
CA ASN A 135 -21.02 -2.92 2.49
C ASN A 135 -20.94 -1.39 2.47
N PRO A 136 -20.00 -0.78 3.22
CA PRO A 136 -19.92 0.69 3.34
C PRO A 136 -19.40 1.37 2.06
N THR A 137 -18.64 0.66 1.22
CA THR A 137 -18.12 1.17 -0.06
C THR A 137 -19.23 1.25 -1.10
N LEU A 138 -19.98 0.17 -1.26
CA LEU A 138 -21.08 0.08 -2.23
C LEU A 138 -22.40 0.66 -1.69
N LYS A 139 -22.51 0.88 -0.37
CA LYS A 139 -23.71 1.35 0.33
C LYS A 139 -24.93 0.46 0.08
N VAL A 140 -24.70 -0.84 0.05
CA VAL A 140 -25.72 -1.87 -0.15
C VAL A 140 -25.56 -2.97 0.88
N SER A 141 -26.61 -3.76 1.07
CA SER A 141 -26.59 -4.95 1.92
C SER A 141 -26.78 -6.21 1.09
N CYS A 142 -26.07 -7.28 1.45
CA CYS A 142 -26.22 -8.61 0.87
C CYS A 142 -26.49 -9.66 1.95
N HIS A 143 -27.00 -10.82 1.57
CA HIS A 143 -27.13 -12.03 2.41
C HIS A 143 -27.77 -11.77 3.79
N GLN A 144 -28.94 -11.12 3.79
CA GLN A 144 -29.67 -10.77 5.02
C GLN A 144 -30.46 -11.95 5.62
N GLY A 145 -30.63 -13.06 4.87
CA GLY A 145 -31.32 -14.24 5.30
C GLY A 145 -30.50 -15.13 6.25
N GLU A 146 -31.15 -15.92 7.09
CA GLU A 146 -30.50 -16.96 7.89
C GLU A 146 -30.02 -18.11 6.99
N SER A 147 -28.99 -18.82 7.43
CA SER A 147 -28.44 -19.98 6.74
C SER A 147 -29.02 -21.27 7.30
N TYR A 148 -28.86 -22.38 6.60
CA TYR A 148 -29.27 -23.71 7.07
C TYR A 148 -28.04 -24.61 7.28
N GLU A 149 -28.03 -25.33 8.40
CA GLU A 149 -26.91 -26.22 8.79
C GLU A 149 -26.85 -27.48 7.92
N ILE A 150 -25.64 -27.80 7.47
CA ILE A 150 -25.30 -29.10 6.89
C ILE A 150 -24.26 -29.78 7.78
N SER A 151 -24.66 -30.87 8.41
CA SER A 151 -23.82 -31.61 9.36
C SER A 151 -23.45 -33.04 8.86
N GLU A 152 -24.16 -33.54 7.87
CA GLU A 152 -23.97 -34.90 7.32
C GLU A 152 -23.89 -34.86 5.79
N GLU A 153 -23.65 -36.03 5.17
CA GLU A 153 -23.68 -36.17 3.72
C GLU A 153 -25.05 -35.71 3.18
N VAL A 154 -25.01 -34.76 2.26
CA VAL A 154 -26.22 -34.33 1.56
C VAL A 154 -26.71 -35.48 0.70
N LYS A 155 -27.82 -36.09 1.05
CA LYS A 155 -28.53 -37.04 0.18
C LYS A 155 -29.05 -36.27 -1.02
N GLN A 156 -28.62 -36.66 -2.20
CA GLN A 156 -29.03 -35.99 -3.40
C GLN A 156 -30.43 -36.45 -3.87
N GLN A 157 -31.20 -35.49 -4.34
CA GLN A 157 -32.24 -35.81 -5.33
C GLN A 157 -31.56 -35.99 -6.70
N GLU A 158 -31.86 -37.10 -7.38
CA GLU A 158 -31.37 -37.32 -8.73
C GLU A 158 -31.74 -36.14 -9.64
N PRO A 159 -30.84 -35.74 -10.56
CA PRO A 159 -31.13 -34.65 -11.47
C PRO A 159 -32.36 -35.01 -12.32
N VAL A 160 -33.38 -34.18 -12.28
CA VAL A 160 -34.51 -34.28 -13.21
C VAL A 160 -33.96 -34.15 -14.62
N SER A 161 -34.01 -35.24 -15.38
CA SER A 161 -33.58 -35.29 -16.77
C SER A 161 -34.49 -34.39 -17.63
N GLN A 162 -33.99 -33.22 -18.01
CA GLN A 162 -34.58 -32.46 -19.11
C GLN A 162 -33.98 -32.92 -20.44
N PRO A 163 -34.79 -33.05 -21.52
CA PRO A 163 -34.32 -33.58 -22.79
C PRO A 163 -33.29 -32.64 -23.45
N ALA A 164 -32.24 -33.23 -23.95
CA ALA A 164 -31.12 -32.57 -24.59
C ALA A 164 -31.55 -31.93 -25.92
N THR A 165 -31.51 -30.61 -25.98
CA THR A 165 -31.33 -29.86 -27.22
C THR A 165 -30.10 -28.98 -27.08
N GLY A 166 -29.04 -29.35 -27.72
CA GLY A 166 -27.83 -28.71 -28.15
C GLY A 166 -27.20 -27.61 -27.25
N THR A 167 -25.95 -27.90 -26.92
CA THR A 167 -24.92 -27.13 -26.20
C THR A 167 -24.70 -27.61 -24.77
N ARG A 168 -23.41 -27.86 -24.43
CA ARG A 168 -22.90 -28.45 -23.19
C ARG A 168 -23.73 -28.02 -21.98
N SER A 169 -24.59 -28.88 -21.48
CA SER A 169 -25.36 -28.64 -20.27
C SER A 169 -24.40 -28.67 -19.07
N SER A 170 -24.17 -27.54 -18.48
CA SER A 170 -23.71 -27.47 -17.10
C SER A 170 -24.68 -28.27 -16.25
N ARG A 171 -24.24 -29.39 -15.66
CA ARG A 171 -25.02 -30.17 -14.69
C ARG A 171 -25.19 -29.26 -13.45
N ARG A 172 -26.33 -28.65 -13.34
CA ARG A 172 -26.71 -27.79 -12.23
C ARG A 172 -27.09 -28.71 -11.08
N ALA A 173 -26.19 -28.88 -10.11
CA ALA A 173 -26.55 -29.47 -8.83
C ALA A 173 -27.26 -28.42 -7.99
N THR A 174 -28.48 -28.67 -7.62
CA THR A 174 -29.22 -27.85 -6.65
C THR A 174 -29.04 -28.50 -5.30
N LEU A 175 -28.41 -27.82 -4.35
CA LEU A 175 -28.40 -28.20 -2.94
C LEU A 175 -29.84 -28.24 -2.45
N VAL A 176 -30.14 -29.15 -1.52
CA VAL A 176 -31.45 -29.44 -0.94
C VAL A 176 -32.23 -28.15 -0.66
N SER A 177 -33.48 -28.10 -1.07
CA SER A 177 -34.36 -26.97 -0.84
C SER A 177 -34.55 -26.71 0.65
N SER A 178 -34.57 -25.48 1.07
CA SER A 178 -34.78 -24.98 2.43
C SER A 178 -36.15 -25.33 3.04
N GLN A 179 -36.93 -26.23 2.42
CA GLN A 179 -38.32 -26.55 2.79
C GLN A 179 -38.50 -27.85 3.57
N GLU A 180 -37.41 -28.57 3.93
CA GLU A 180 -37.59 -29.73 4.80
C GLU A 180 -37.66 -29.27 6.28
N PRO A 181 -38.70 -29.71 7.02
CA PRO A 181 -38.94 -29.26 8.40
C PRO A 181 -37.88 -29.68 9.43
N SER A 182 -36.89 -30.47 9.02
CA SER A 182 -35.79 -30.97 9.86
C SER A 182 -34.48 -30.15 9.78
N ILE A 183 -34.39 -29.15 8.90
CA ILE A 183 -33.17 -28.38 8.69
C ILE A 183 -33.08 -27.25 9.72
N ARG A 184 -32.01 -27.28 10.54
CA ARG A 184 -31.75 -26.24 11.53
C ARG A 184 -31.36 -24.93 10.86
N GLN A 185 -32.12 -23.87 11.10
CA GLN A 185 -31.78 -22.51 10.71
C GLN A 185 -30.76 -21.92 11.71
N VAL A 186 -29.78 -21.19 11.20
CA VAL A 186 -28.72 -20.58 12.01
C VAL A 186 -28.39 -19.17 11.50
N ASP A 187 -28.21 -18.23 12.40
CA ASP A 187 -27.73 -16.87 12.05
C ASP A 187 -26.20 -16.85 11.97
N VAL A 188 -25.70 -16.87 10.77
CA VAL A 188 -24.26 -16.70 10.46
C VAL A 188 -24.03 -15.50 9.52
N ARG A 189 -24.92 -14.50 9.59
CA ARG A 189 -24.76 -13.24 8.81
C ARG A 189 -23.58 -12.43 9.29
N GLY A 190 -22.87 -11.80 8.36
CA GLY A 190 -21.66 -10.98 8.62
C GLY A 190 -20.39 -11.62 8.07
N GLY A 191 -19.24 -11.22 8.57
CA GLY A 191 -17.93 -11.64 8.08
C GLY A 191 -17.57 -11.04 6.73
N TRP A 192 -16.67 -11.69 6.01
CA TRP A 192 -16.20 -11.25 4.70
C TRP A 192 -16.43 -12.32 3.64
N HIS A 193 -16.72 -11.91 2.42
CA HIS A 193 -16.52 -12.75 1.24
C HIS A 193 -15.02 -13.02 1.09
N ASN A 194 -14.65 -14.24 0.69
CA ASN A 194 -13.24 -14.63 0.66
C ASN A 194 -12.42 -13.87 -0.40
N ALA A 195 -12.99 -13.72 -1.57
CA ALA A 195 -12.33 -13.14 -2.73
C ALA A 195 -13.35 -12.45 -3.66
N SER A 196 -13.36 -12.80 -4.93
CA SER A 196 -14.26 -12.22 -5.94
C SER A 196 -15.68 -12.78 -5.96
N ASP A 197 -15.87 -13.90 -5.33
CA ASP A 197 -17.16 -14.58 -5.17
C ASP A 197 -17.78 -14.30 -3.79
N PHE A 198 -18.98 -14.84 -3.51
CA PHE A 198 -19.65 -14.65 -2.23
C PHE A 198 -19.38 -15.78 -1.22
N LEU A 199 -18.40 -16.65 -1.49
CA LEU A 199 -18.05 -17.72 -0.58
C LEU A 199 -17.37 -17.16 0.68
N GLN A 200 -17.62 -17.81 1.81
CA GLN A 200 -17.04 -17.45 3.09
C GLN A 200 -16.41 -18.68 3.74
N TYR A 201 -15.12 -18.59 4.06
CA TYR A 201 -14.36 -19.66 4.71
C TYR A 201 -13.92 -19.23 6.10
N GLY A 202 -14.21 -20.09 7.08
CA GLY A 202 -13.77 -19.88 8.45
C GLY A 202 -12.24 -19.88 8.60
N SER A 203 -11.54 -20.69 7.79
CA SER A 203 -10.07 -20.78 7.81
C SER A 203 -9.41 -19.46 7.41
N THR A 204 -9.73 -18.92 6.23
CA THR A 204 -9.13 -17.66 5.75
C THR A 204 -9.58 -16.46 6.56
N SER A 205 -10.86 -16.42 6.99
CA SER A 205 -11.36 -15.34 7.83
C SER A 205 -10.73 -15.33 9.22
N ALA A 206 -10.55 -16.50 9.88
CA ALA A 206 -9.89 -16.56 11.19
C ALA A 206 -8.42 -16.17 11.11
N THR A 207 -7.72 -16.59 10.04
CA THR A 207 -6.34 -16.19 9.77
C THR A 207 -6.24 -14.70 9.50
N ALA A 208 -7.15 -14.12 8.69
CA ALA A 208 -7.19 -12.68 8.43
C ALA A 208 -7.43 -11.88 9.72
N VAL A 209 -8.36 -12.31 10.57
CA VAL A 209 -8.59 -11.70 11.90
C VAL A 209 -7.31 -11.71 12.72
N TYR A 210 -6.65 -12.88 12.81
CA TYR A 210 -5.42 -13.01 13.58
C TYR A 210 -4.32 -12.08 13.03
N GLN A 211 -4.14 -12.03 11.71
CA GLN A 211 -3.13 -11.20 11.06
C GLN A 211 -3.37 -9.71 11.25
N LEU A 212 -4.63 -9.24 11.16
CA LEU A 212 -4.96 -7.84 11.44
C LEU A 212 -4.65 -7.48 12.91
N LEU A 213 -5.06 -8.32 13.85
CA LEU A 213 -4.78 -8.14 15.28
C LEU A 213 -3.27 -8.18 15.55
N PHE A 214 -2.54 -9.12 14.96
CA PHE A 214 -1.10 -9.25 15.09
C PHE A 214 -0.36 -8.04 14.50
N ALA A 215 -0.80 -7.54 13.35
CA ALA A 215 -0.25 -6.33 12.75
C ALA A 215 -0.41 -5.13 13.70
N TYR A 216 -1.58 -4.98 14.32
CA TYR A 216 -1.80 -3.93 15.33
C TYR A 216 -0.96 -4.16 16.59
N GLN A 217 -0.88 -5.38 17.11
CA GLN A 217 -0.08 -5.70 18.29
C GLN A 217 1.38 -5.29 18.11
N MET A 218 1.94 -5.59 16.94
CA MET A 218 3.34 -5.35 16.64
C MET A 218 3.64 -3.89 16.23
N ASN A 219 2.68 -3.21 15.62
CA ASN A 219 2.84 -1.88 15.03
C ASN A 219 1.67 -0.94 15.40
N PRO A 220 1.33 -0.75 16.67
CA PRO A 220 0.09 -0.06 17.05
C PRO A 220 0.00 1.39 16.55
N THR A 221 1.13 2.09 16.43
CA THR A 221 1.18 3.47 15.96
C THR A 221 1.17 3.60 14.43
N ALA A 222 1.13 2.49 13.68
CA ALA A 222 1.04 2.54 12.23
C ALA A 222 -0.39 2.71 11.71
N PHE A 223 -1.40 2.51 12.56
CA PHE A 223 -2.80 2.45 12.16
C PHE A 223 -3.60 3.65 12.67
N ALA A 224 -4.38 4.24 11.78
CA ALA A 224 -5.18 5.42 12.04
C ALA A 224 -6.62 5.07 12.46
N ASP A 225 -7.32 6.08 12.98
CA ASP A 225 -8.75 6.09 13.26
C ASP A 225 -9.38 7.12 12.29
N LYS A 226 -9.99 6.63 11.20
CA LYS A 226 -10.61 7.43 10.14
C LYS A 226 -12.06 7.06 9.88
N TYR A 227 -12.45 5.84 10.27
CA TYR A 227 -13.77 5.27 10.02
C TYR A 227 -14.41 4.83 11.34
N ASP A 228 -15.74 4.76 11.35
CA ASP A 228 -16.48 4.14 12.44
C ASP A 228 -16.53 2.59 12.28
N ALA A 229 -17.11 1.91 13.24
CA ALA A 229 -17.25 0.45 13.24
C ALA A 229 -18.07 -0.07 12.05
N GLU A 230 -18.95 0.73 11.50
CA GLU A 230 -19.73 0.44 10.28
C GLU A 230 -18.96 0.69 9.00
N GLY A 231 -17.79 1.37 9.07
CA GLY A 231 -16.92 1.69 7.95
C GLY A 231 -17.28 3.01 7.24
N ASN A 232 -18.04 3.90 7.89
CA ASN A 232 -18.30 5.25 7.39
C ASN A 232 -17.15 6.19 7.79
N PRO A 233 -16.82 7.19 6.97
CA PRO A 233 -15.76 8.15 7.28
C PRO A 233 -16.08 8.99 8.52
N MET A 234 -15.69 8.53 9.69
CA MET A 234 -15.87 9.19 10.98
C MET A 234 -14.99 8.52 12.04
N LYS A 235 -14.24 9.32 12.80
CA LYS A 235 -13.46 8.79 13.94
C LYS A 235 -14.36 8.32 15.06
N ASN A 236 -14.03 7.18 15.66
CA ASN A 236 -14.76 6.62 16.80
C ASN A 236 -13.88 6.38 18.05
N GLY A 237 -12.61 6.75 18.00
CA GLY A 237 -11.64 6.56 19.08
C GLY A 237 -10.95 5.18 19.07
N ILE A 238 -11.19 4.37 18.04
CA ILE A 238 -10.64 3.02 17.87
C ILE A 238 -9.90 2.99 16.53
N PRO A 239 -8.64 2.51 16.47
CA PRO A 239 -7.95 2.30 15.20
C PRO A 239 -8.75 1.42 14.24
N ASP A 240 -8.85 1.83 12.99
CA ASP A 240 -9.66 1.18 11.95
C ASP A 240 -9.40 -0.33 11.81
N ILE A 241 -8.14 -0.75 12.00
CA ILE A 241 -7.76 -2.16 11.94
C ILE A 241 -8.40 -3.00 13.06
N LEU A 242 -8.61 -2.42 14.24
CA LEU A 242 -9.30 -3.09 15.35
C LEU A 242 -10.80 -3.21 15.11
N ASP A 243 -11.42 -2.18 14.51
CA ASP A 243 -12.83 -2.26 14.11
C ASP A 243 -13.03 -3.33 13.04
N GLU A 244 -12.12 -3.42 12.07
CA GLU A 244 -12.18 -4.43 11.02
C GLU A 244 -11.96 -5.84 11.58
N ALA A 245 -10.98 -6.03 12.47
CA ALA A 245 -10.76 -7.30 13.14
C ALA A 245 -11.97 -7.71 14.02
N LYS A 246 -12.58 -6.73 14.71
CA LYS A 246 -13.79 -6.97 15.51
C LYS A 246 -14.99 -7.38 14.65
N TRP A 247 -15.11 -6.84 13.43
CA TRP A 247 -16.11 -7.29 12.46
C TRP A 247 -15.98 -8.79 12.18
N GLY A 248 -14.77 -9.25 11.88
CA GLY A 248 -14.49 -10.68 11.68
C GLY A 248 -14.73 -11.53 12.92
N LEU A 249 -14.29 -11.07 14.11
CA LEU A 249 -14.52 -11.77 15.38
C LEU A 249 -16.01 -11.95 15.70
N ASN A 250 -16.84 -10.95 15.44
CA ASN A 250 -18.28 -11.05 15.61
C ASN A 250 -18.88 -12.17 14.74
N TRP A 251 -18.39 -12.32 13.51
CA TRP A 251 -18.81 -13.38 12.63
C TRP A 251 -18.31 -14.75 13.09
N LEU A 252 -17.04 -14.87 13.49
CA LEU A 252 -16.47 -16.12 13.98
C LEU A 252 -17.21 -16.63 15.22
N LEU A 253 -17.70 -15.73 16.10
CA LEU A 253 -18.57 -16.13 17.23
C LEU A 253 -19.87 -16.77 16.77
N LYS A 254 -20.48 -16.28 15.69
CA LYS A 254 -21.67 -16.90 15.06
C LYS A 254 -21.34 -18.24 14.40
N MET A 255 -20.13 -18.36 13.85
CA MET A 255 -19.63 -19.61 13.26
C MET A 255 -19.21 -20.63 14.34
N TYR A 256 -19.07 -20.22 15.61
CA TYR A 256 -18.86 -21.10 16.77
C TYR A 256 -19.88 -20.81 17.89
N PRO A 257 -21.19 -21.03 17.63
CA PRO A 257 -22.27 -20.55 18.49
C PRO A 257 -22.30 -21.22 19.88
N GLN A 258 -21.92 -22.50 19.93
CA GLN A 258 -21.91 -23.27 21.17
C GLN A 258 -20.77 -24.30 21.16
N LYS A 259 -20.48 -24.85 22.34
CA LYS A 259 -19.46 -25.87 22.52
C LYS A 259 -19.68 -27.06 21.59
N ASP A 260 -18.58 -27.51 20.95
CA ASP A 260 -18.56 -28.66 20.04
C ASP A 260 -19.43 -28.49 18.76
N VAL A 261 -19.86 -27.25 18.42
CA VAL A 261 -20.54 -26.91 17.17
C VAL A 261 -19.76 -25.77 16.46
N LEU A 262 -18.95 -26.15 15.52
CA LEU A 262 -18.13 -25.24 14.72
C LEU A 262 -18.52 -25.36 13.25
N TYR A 263 -18.82 -24.21 12.64
CA TYR A 263 -19.01 -24.08 11.20
C TYR A 263 -17.73 -23.61 10.55
N HIS A 264 -17.41 -24.12 9.37
CA HIS A 264 -16.15 -23.79 8.71
C HIS A 264 -16.33 -23.13 7.34
N GLN A 265 -17.52 -23.15 6.77
CA GLN A 265 -17.79 -22.63 5.41
C GLN A 265 -19.25 -22.25 5.25
N ILE A 266 -19.51 -21.14 4.56
CA ILE A 266 -20.77 -20.79 3.93
C ILE A 266 -20.52 -20.79 2.45
N SER A 267 -21.20 -21.66 1.70
CA SER A 267 -20.92 -21.85 0.28
C SER A 267 -22.15 -22.35 -0.43
N ASP A 268 -22.60 -21.61 -1.42
CA ASP A 268 -23.65 -22.02 -2.37
C ASP A 268 -23.06 -22.00 -3.78
N ASP A 269 -23.34 -23.03 -4.59
CA ASP A 269 -22.88 -23.06 -5.98
C ASP A 269 -23.43 -21.88 -6.80
N ARG A 270 -24.53 -21.28 -6.36
CA ARG A 270 -25.08 -20.04 -6.94
C ARG A 270 -24.13 -18.86 -6.76
N ASP A 271 -23.36 -18.83 -5.68
CA ASP A 271 -22.39 -17.77 -5.37
C ASP A 271 -21.23 -17.73 -6.35
N ARG A 272 -20.95 -18.85 -7.03
CA ARG A 272 -19.90 -18.98 -8.05
C ARG A 272 -20.37 -18.79 -9.49
N LEU A 273 -21.65 -19.11 -9.77
CA LEU A 273 -22.16 -19.18 -11.15
C LEU A 273 -22.59 -17.84 -11.70
N SER A 274 -22.70 -16.82 -10.87
CA SER A 274 -23.18 -15.53 -11.31
C SER A 274 -22.21 -14.44 -10.84
N PHE A 275 -21.43 -13.93 -11.75
CA PHE A 275 -20.74 -12.63 -11.60
C PHE A 275 -21.77 -11.50 -11.52
N HIS A 276 -22.61 -11.49 -10.51
CA HIS A 276 -23.63 -10.47 -10.34
C HIS A 276 -23.13 -9.38 -9.42
N LEU A 277 -23.01 -8.26 -9.97
CA LEU A 277 -22.20 -7.15 -9.55
C LEU A 277 -22.92 -5.98 -8.95
N SER A 278 -24.20 -6.02 -8.81
CA SER A 278 -24.90 -4.96 -8.16
C SER A 278 -26.06 -5.48 -7.34
N ALA A 279 -26.29 -4.86 -6.19
CA ALA A 279 -27.53 -5.01 -5.45
C ALA A 279 -28.78 -4.85 -6.35
N LYS A 280 -28.69 -4.06 -7.43
CA LYS A 280 -29.78 -3.89 -8.41
C LYS A 280 -30.05 -5.13 -9.26
N ASP A 281 -29.04 -5.93 -9.58
CA ASP A 281 -29.22 -7.19 -10.30
C ASP A 281 -29.65 -8.31 -9.33
N MET A 282 -29.36 -8.14 -8.07
CA MET A 282 -29.69 -9.04 -6.99
C MET A 282 -31.14 -8.90 -6.54
N ASP A 283 -31.68 -7.69 -6.47
CA ASP A 283 -33.10 -7.43 -6.12
C ASP A 283 -34.11 -7.99 -7.12
N LYS A 284 -33.76 -8.11 -8.40
CA LYS A 284 -34.66 -8.57 -9.42
C LYS A 284 -35.01 -10.08 -9.37
N ASN A 285 -34.25 -10.88 -8.63
CA ASN A 285 -34.40 -12.32 -8.61
C ASN A 285 -34.64 -12.96 -7.23
N ASP A 286 -34.76 -12.19 -6.15
CA ASP A 286 -35.03 -12.68 -4.77
C ASP A 286 -34.05 -13.75 -4.24
N LYS A 287 -32.91 -13.94 -4.93
CA LYS A 287 -31.98 -15.07 -4.71
C LYS A 287 -30.86 -14.79 -3.73
N LEU A 288 -30.55 -13.53 -3.46
CA LEU A 288 -29.52 -13.16 -2.51
C LEU A 288 -29.93 -13.19 -1.06
N ASN A 289 -31.21 -13.04 -0.81
CA ASN A 289 -31.76 -13.27 0.53
C ASN A 289 -32.19 -14.73 0.75
N ALA A 290 -31.98 -15.60 -0.26
CA ALA A 290 -32.20 -17.02 -0.09
C ALA A 290 -31.22 -17.59 0.94
N ALA A 291 -31.70 -18.44 1.82
CA ALA A 291 -30.86 -19.14 2.79
C ALA A 291 -29.73 -19.90 2.11
N ARG A 292 -28.51 -19.74 2.62
CA ARG A 292 -27.30 -20.42 2.14
C ARG A 292 -26.94 -21.59 3.05
N PRO A 293 -26.31 -22.65 2.51
CA PRO A 293 -25.80 -23.74 3.33
C PRO A 293 -24.59 -23.27 4.15
N VAL A 294 -24.60 -23.60 5.46
CA VAL A 294 -23.44 -23.48 6.33
C VAL A 294 -22.98 -24.87 6.77
N PHE A 295 -21.71 -25.17 6.55
CA PHE A 295 -21.16 -26.50 6.77
C PHE A 295 -20.56 -26.62 8.17
N ARG A 296 -21.06 -27.60 8.92
CA ARG A 296 -20.51 -27.97 10.22
C ARG A 296 -19.27 -28.82 10.03
N ALA A 297 -18.20 -28.52 10.78
CA ALA A 297 -17.01 -29.35 10.85
C ALA A 297 -17.32 -30.70 11.49
N THR A 298 -17.18 -31.78 10.77
CA THR A 298 -17.51 -33.15 11.24
C THR A 298 -16.26 -33.96 11.60
N GLY A 299 -15.08 -33.49 11.19
CA GLY A 299 -13.86 -34.26 11.32
C GLY A 299 -13.74 -35.45 10.36
N LYS A 300 -14.63 -35.51 9.36
CA LYS A 300 -14.70 -36.58 8.34
C LYS A 300 -14.79 -35.96 6.95
N PRO A 301 -14.44 -36.68 5.87
CA PRO A 301 -14.61 -36.22 4.51
C PRO A 301 -16.03 -35.78 4.18
N GLN A 302 -16.19 -34.53 3.71
CA GLN A 302 -17.47 -33.94 3.31
C GLN A 302 -17.41 -33.55 1.84
N GLY A 303 -18.55 -33.51 1.17
CA GLY A 303 -18.66 -33.10 -0.23
C GLY A 303 -19.94 -33.52 -0.86
N LEU A 304 -20.16 -33.06 -2.11
CA LEU A 304 -21.32 -33.40 -2.93
C LEU A 304 -20.96 -34.54 -3.88
N PHE A 305 -21.91 -35.38 -4.16
CA PHE A 305 -21.74 -36.54 -5.05
C PHE A 305 -20.60 -37.49 -4.56
N ASN A 306 -19.76 -37.95 -5.48
CA ASN A 306 -18.61 -38.77 -5.19
C ASN A 306 -17.33 -37.93 -4.95
N ILE A 307 -17.45 -36.59 -4.94
CA ILE A 307 -16.34 -35.68 -4.74
C ILE A 307 -16.35 -35.28 -3.27
N LYS A 308 -15.39 -35.79 -2.50
CA LYS A 308 -15.22 -35.44 -1.09
C LYS A 308 -13.87 -34.82 -0.84
N ASN A 309 -13.81 -33.89 0.14
CA ASN A 309 -12.55 -33.42 0.67
C ASN A 309 -11.81 -34.53 1.43
N ARG A 310 -10.61 -34.23 1.92
CA ARG A 310 -9.77 -35.19 2.66
C ARG A 310 -9.71 -34.86 4.15
N SER A 311 -10.76 -34.25 4.71
CA SER A 311 -10.81 -33.91 6.13
C SER A 311 -10.60 -35.14 7.01
N THR A 312 -9.74 -35.01 8.01
CA THR A 312 -9.37 -36.06 8.96
C THR A 312 -9.64 -35.70 10.41
N GLY A 313 -9.92 -34.42 10.68
CA GLY A 313 -10.13 -33.89 12.00
C GLY A 313 -10.74 -32.47 11.98
N ILE A 314 -10.63 -31.79 13.09
CA ILE A 314 -11.17 -30.43 13.30
C ILE A 314 -10.05 -29.49 13.80
N ALA A 315 -8.88 -30.02 14.14
CA ALA A 315 -7.83 -29.28 14.84
C ALA A 315 -7.36 -28.04 14.08
N SER A 316 -7.21 -28.11 12.74
CA SER A 316 -6.77 -26.97 11.95
C SER A 316 -7.70 -25.76 12.06
N ILE A 317 -8.99 -25.97 11.85
CA ILE A 317 -9.97 -24.88 11.93
C ILE A 317 -10.21 -24.42 13.37
N ALA A 318 -10.22 -25.32 14.33
CA ALA A 318 -10.42 -25.01 15.75
C ALA A 318 -9.23 -24.24 16.34
N GLY A 319 -8.01 -24.56 15.91
CA GLY A 319 -6.79 -23.83 16.25
C GLY A 319 -6.82 -22.39 15.73
N LYS A 320 -7.20 -22.19 14.47
CA LYS A 320 -7.34 -20.86 13.87
C LYS A 320 -8.37 -20.00 14.59
N TYR A 321 -9.52 -20.58 14.96
CA TYR A 321 -10.55 -19.89 15.74
C TYR A 321 -10.04 -19.54 17.15
N SER A 322 -9.40 -20.50 17.81
CA SER A 322 -8.86 -20.30 19.15
C SER A 322 -7.82 -19.18 19.19
N SER A 323 -6.88 -19.17 18.28
CA SER A 323 -5.85 -18.14 18.20
C SER A 323 -6.44 -16.76 17.91
N ALA A 324 -7.38 -16.66 16.97
CA ALA A 324 -8.07 -15.39 16.64
C ALA A 324 -8.88 -14.86 17.83
N PHE A 325 -9.64 -15.71 18.51
CA PHE A 325 -10.37 -15.33 19.72
C PHE A 325 -9.43 -14.93 20.85
N GLY A 326 -8.35 -15.67 21.06
CA GLY A 326 -7.39 -15.40 22.13
C GLY A 326 -6.70 -14.05 21.94
N LEU A 327 -6.21 -13.74 20.75
CA LEU A 327 -5.58 -12.45 20.45
C LEU A 327 -6.61 -11.30 20.49
N GLY A 328 -7.82 -11.54 20.02
CA GLY A 328 -8.94 -10.60 20.17
C GLY A 328 -9.29 -10.31 21.62
N ALA A 329 -9.31 -11.33 22.49
CA ALA A 329 -9.53 -11.17 23.93
C ALA A 329 -8.44 -10.30 24.60
N GLU A 330 -7.18 -10.46 24.18
CA GLU A 330 -6.05 -9.68 24.67
C GLU A 330 -6.18 -8.20 24.27
N LEU A 331 -6.33 -7.93 22.99
CA LEU A 331 -6.21 -6.58 22.43
C LEU A 331 -7.46 -5.72 22.58
N LEU A 332 -8.65 -6.33 22.62
CA LEU A 332 -9.92 -5.61 22.71
C LEU A 332 -10.42 -5.43 24.15
N ARG A 333 -9.73 -5.98 25.14
CA ARG A 333 -10.15 -5.95 26.55
C ARG A 333 -10.35 -4.56 27.11
N LYS A 334 -9.50 -3.62 26.72
CA LYS A 334 -9.57 -2.23 27.20
C LYS A 334 -10.83 -1.52 26.71
N GLN A 335 -11.20 -1.70 25.46
CA GLN A 335 -12.31 -1.03 24.80
C GLN A 335 -13.64 -1.80 24.98
N PHE A 336 -13.58 -3.13 25.00
CA PHE A 336 -14.74 -4.02 24.98
C PHE A 336 -14.59 -5.18 25.98
N PRO A 337 -14.60 -4.94 27.32
CA PRO A 337 -14.26 -5.96 28.31
C PRO A 337 -15.17 -7.19 28.25
N SER A 338 -16.51 -7.04 28.20
CA SER A 338 -17.44 -8.18 28.14
C SER A 338 -17.30 -8.98 26.83
N PHE A 339 -16.98 -8.32 25.72
CA PHE A 339 -16.69 -9.00 24.46
C PHE A 339 -15.41 -9.81 24.56
N ALA A 340 -14.37 -9.25 25.16
CA ALA A 340 -13.09 -9.92 25.39
C ALA A 340 -13.25 -11.14 26.32
N ASP A 341 -14.10 -11.08 27.35
CA ASP A 341 -14.40 -12.24 28.20
C ASP A 341 -15.09 -13.37 27.42
N SER A 342 -16.02 -13.02 26.53
CA SER A 342 -16.65 -13.98 25.61
C SER A 342 -15.66 -14.63 24.66
N LEU A 343 -14.76 -13.83 24.08
CA LEU A 343 -13.70 -14.33 23.20
C LEU A 343 -12.74 -15.27 23.94
N ASN A 344 -12.34 -14.91 25.17
CA ASN A 344 -11.45 -15.74 25.99
C ASN A 344 -12.07 -17.11 26.28
N ALA A 345 -13.35 -17.16 26.67
CA ALA A 345 -14.06 -18.42 26.91
C ALA A 345 -14.13 -19.27 25.62
N LYS A 346 -14.43 -18.63 24.47
CA LYS A 346 -14.50 -19.30 23.18
C LYS A 346 -13.14 -19.77 22.66
N ALA A 347 -12.06 -19.07 22.96
CA ALA A 347 -10.69 -19.51 22.64
C ALA A 347 -10.37 -20.84 23.34
N VAL A 348 -10.64 -20.94 24.64
CA VAL A 348 -10.42 -22.18 25.39
C VAL A 348 -11.31 -23.31 24.87
N GLU A 349 -12.59 -23.05 24.62
CA GLU A 349 -13.54 -24.08 24.12
C GLU A 349 -13.07 -24.61 22.75
N ALA A 350 -12.71 -23.73 21.82
CA ALA A 350 -12.26 -24.10 20.48
C ALA A 350 -10.95 -24.91 20.52
N TYR A 351 -9.98 -24.50 21.34
CA TYR A 351 -8.74 -25.25 21.54
C TYR A 351 -9.00 -26.67 22.04
N GLN A 352 -9.83 -26.82 23.06
CA GLN A 352 -10.16 -28.13 23.61
C GLN A 352 -10.93 -29.00 22.58
N PHE A 353 -11.74 -28.37 21.73
CA PHE A 353 -12.41 -29.09 20.65
C PHE A 353 -11.44 -29.62 19.60
N GLY A 354 -10.47 -28.79 19.16
CA GLY A 354 -9.39 -29.22 18.27
C GLY A 354 -8.55 -30.36 18.86
N ARG A 355 -8.17 -30.27 20.12
CA ARG A 355 -7.41 -31.33 20.80
C ARG A 355 -8.12 -32.68 20.82
N LYS A 356 -9.44 -32.68 20.93
CA LYS A 356 -10.24 -33.94 20.92
C LYS A 356 -10.37 -34.54 19.53
N HIS A 357 -10.19 -33.73 18.48
CA HIS A 357 -10.40 -34.13 17.09
C HIS A 357 -9.19 -33.72 16.25
N PRO A 358 -7.99 -34.32 16.46
CA PRO A 358 -6.79 -33.99 15.73
C PRO A 358 -6.94 -34.28 14.25
N GLY A 359 -6.34 -33.45 13.40
CA GLY A 359 -6.40 -33.55 11.95
C GLY A 359 -6.95 -32.30 11.28
N VAL A 360 -7.02 -32.33 9.96
CA VAL A 360 -7.38 -31.19 9.10
C VAL A 360 -8.88 -31.12 8.81
N CYS A 361 -9.41 -29.91 8.69
CA CYS A 361 -10.75 -29.59 8.20
C CYS A 361 -10.63 -28.81 6.90
N GLN A 362 -10.82 -29.48 5.76
CA GLN A 362 -10.74 -28.87 4.44
C GLN A 362 -12.08 -28.28 4.02
N SER A 363 -12.05 -27.31 3.04
CA SER A 363 -13.27 -26.80 2.45
C SER A 363 -14.08 -27.89 1.74
N VAL A 364 -15.40 -27.72 1.70
CA VAL A 364 -16.31 -28.66 1.06
C VAL A 364 -16.37 -28.36 -0.44
N PRO A 365 -15.99 -29.33 -1.32
CA PRO A 365 -16.14 -29.16 -2.74
C PRO A 365 -17.62 -29.11 -3.14
N GLY A 366 -17.99 -28.17 -4.01
CA GLY A 366 -19.27 -28.08 -4.68
C GLY A 366 -19.20 -28.67 -6.08
N VAL A 367 -19.82 -28.01 -7.05
CA VAL A 367 -19.68 -28.34 -8.48
C VAL A 367 -18.24 -28.12 -8.97
N MET A 368 -17.55 -27.13 -8.37
CA MET A 368 -16.11 -26.89 -8.59
C MET A 368 -15.28 -27.71 -7.61
N ALA A 369 -14.02 -27.95 -7.99
CA ALA A 369 -13.05 -28.66 -7.14
C ALA A 369 -12.86 -27.98 -5.77
N ASN A 370 -12.30 -28.73 -4.81
CA ASN A 370 -11.98 -28.19 -3.49
C ASN A 370 -11.06 -26.97 -3.60
N PHE A 371 -11.34 -25.93 -2.81
CA PHE A 371 -10.59 -24.70 -2.83
C PHE A 371 -9.47 -24.69 -1.79
N ILE A 372 -9.76 -25.01 -0.52
CA ILE A 372 -8.76 -25.07 0.56
C ILE A 372 -8.47 -26.52 0.88
N GLU A 373 -7.30 -26.99 0.43
CA GLU A 373 -6.86 -28.38 0.57
C GLU A 373 -5.80 -28.57 1.65
N GLU A 374 -5.99 -27.97 2.80
CA GLU A 374 -5.05 -27.97 3.92
C GLU A 374 -4.70 -29.40 4.38
N ASP A 375 -3.41 -29.67 4.56
CA ASP A 375 -2.86 -30.98 4.99
C ASP A 375 -2.08 -30.89 6.32
N ASN A 376 -1.86 -29.68 6.89
CA ASN A 376 -1.25 -29.46 8.21
C ASN A 376 -2.27 -28.89 9.21
N TRP A 377 -1.99 -29.05 10.48
CA TRP A 377 -2.84 -28.58 11.58
C TRP A 377 -2.06 -28.33 12.87
N ALA A 378 -0.79 -28.77 12.92
CA ALA A 378 0.02 -28.66 14.11
C ALA A 378 0.40 -27.21 14.42
N ASP A 379 0.72 -26.44 13.40
CA ASP A 379 1.01 -25.00 13.46
C ASP A 379 -0.18 -24.18 14.00
N ASP A 380 -1.40 -24.53 13.63
CA ASP A 380 -2.62 -23.88 14.13
C ASP A 380 -2.84 -24.14 15.63
N MET A 381 -2.62 -25.37 16.05
CA MET A 381 -2.73 -25.76 17.46
C MET A 381 -1.56 -25.23 18.30
N GLU A 382 -0.37 -25.10 17.72
CA GLU A 382 0.79 -24.42 18.32
C GLU A 382 0.46 -22.96 18.60
N LEU A 383 -0.01 -22.24 17.58
CA LEU A 383 -0.39 -20.83 17.71
C LEU A 383 -1.52 -20.64 18.74
N ALA A 384 -2.53 -21.48 18.72
CA ALA A 384 -3.63 -21.44 19.69
C ALA A 384 -3.15 -21.67 21.12
N ALA A 385 -2.27 -22.66 21.33
CA ALA A 385 -1.73 -22.95 22.65
C ALA A 385 -0.83 -21.81 23.16
N THR A 386 0.01 -21.23 22.30
CA THR A 386 0.83 -20.06 22.68
C THR A 386 -0.03 -18.87 23.07
N GLN A 387 -1.13 -18.63 22.35
CA GLN A 387 -2.04 -17.54 22.67
C GLN A 387 -2.78 -17.76 23.99
N LEU A 388 -3.20 -19.00 24.30
CA LEU A 388 -3.80 -19.35 25.58
C LEU A 388 -2.80 -19.25 26.73
N TYR A 389 -1.54 -19.62 26.52
CA TYR A 389 -0.48 -19.37 27.48
C TYR A 389 -0.34 -17.88 27.81
N ARG A 390 -0.34 -17.00 26.79
CA ARG A 390 -0.25 -15.55 27.02
C ARG A 390 -1.43 -14.99 27.83
N LEU A 391 -2.60 -15.57 27.69
CA LEU A 391 -3.81 -15.13 28.43
C LEU A 391 -3.85 -15.64 29.88
N SER A 392 -3.32 -16.84 30.14
CA SER A 392 -3.47 -17.54 31.42
C SER A 392 -2.19 -17.70 32.22
N TYR A 393 -1.03 -17.62 31.57
CA TYR A 393 0.29 -18.00 32.09
C TYR A 393 0.35 -19.47 32.60
N ASP A 394 -0.55 -20.33 32.13
CA ASP A 394 -0.54 -21.76 32.45
C ASP A 394 0.54 -22.48 31.63
N GLY A 395 1.58 -22.96 32.29
CA GLY A 395 2.71 -23.67 31.66
C GLY A 395 2.33 -24.93 30.89
N GLU A 396 1.17 -25.51 31.11
CA GLU A 396 0.69 -26.66 30.36
C GLU A 396 0.38 -26.27 28.90
N TYR A 397 -0.17 -25.09 28.65
CA TYR A 397 -0.34 -24.59 27.28
C TYR A 397 0.99 -24.35 26.60
N LEU A 398 1.98 -23.79 27.30
CA LEU A 398 3.31 -23.58 26.73
C LEU A 398 3.98 -24.91 26.34
N LYS A 399 3.85 -25.93 27.17
CA LYS A 399 4.36 -27.27 26.86
C LYS A 399 3.65 -27.86 25.65
N GLN A 400 2.33 -27.77 25.58
CA GLN A 400 1.54 -28.26 24.46
C GLN A 400 1.89 -27.54 23.18
N ALA A 401 2.09 -26.23 23.21
CA ALA A 401 2.55 -25.44 22.08
C ALA A 401 3.88 -26.00 21.54
N ALA A 402 4.85 -26.20 22.44
CA ALA A 402 6.14 -26.77 22.04
C ALA A 402 6.03 -28.20 21.48
N ASP A 403 5.10 -29.01 22.00
CA ASP A 403 4.88 -30.35 21.47
C ASP A 403 4.29 -30.30 20.04
N TYR A 404 3.35 -29.39 19.75
CA TYR A 404 2.84 -29.17 18.40
C TYR A 404 3.89 -28.61 17.45
N GLY A 405 4.70 -27.64 17.87
CA GLY A 405 5.77 -27.10 17.04
C GLY A 405 6.84 -28.10 16.67
N ARG A 406 7.05 -29.14 17.48
CA ARG A 406 7.95 -30.28 17.13
C ARG A 406 7.36 -31.21 16.10
N MET A 407 6.03 -31.24 15.95
CA MET A 407 5.38 -31.99 14.88
C MET A 407 5.62 -31.35 13.49
N GLU A 408 5.81 -30.02 13.46
CA GLU A 408 6.06 -29.25 12.25
C GLU A 408 7.19 -28.24 12.46
N PRO A 409 8.46 -28.70 12.56
CA PRO A 409 9.59 -27.84 12.88
C PRO A 409 9.93 -26.83 11.77
N ILE A 410 9.48 -27.04 10.55
CA ILE A 410 9.58 -26.10 9.42
C ILE A 410 8.27 -26.16 8.66
N THR A 411 7.69 -25.00 8.37
CA THR A 411 6.50 -24.91 7.52
C THR A 411 6.72 -25.67 6.21
N PRO A 412 5.89 -26.67 5.86
CA PRO A 412 6.25 -27.68 4.86
C PRO A 412 6.56 -27.16 3.46
N TRP A 413 5.89 -26.07 3.00
CA TRP A 413 6.18 -25.48 1.70
C TRP A 413 7.62 -24.94 1.59
N MET A 414 8.26 -24.57 2.70
CA MET A 414 9.65 -24.10 2.70
C MET A 414 10.63 -25.19 2.30
N CYS A 415 10.21 -26.44 2.44
CA CYS A 415 10.98 -27.62 2.03
C CYS A 415 10.64 -28.12 0.63
N SER A 416 9.66 -27.50 -0.06
CA SER A 416 9.16 -27.92 -1.36
C SER A 416 9.14 -26.75 -2.33
N ASP A 417 9.21 -27.03 -3.62
CA ASP A 417 9.07 -26.06 -4.72
C ASP A 417 7.68 -26.08 -5.36
N THR A 418 6.79 -26.94 -4.88
CA THR A 418 5.41 -27.05 -5.34
C THR A 418 4.47 -27.46 -4.20
N ALA A 419 3.19 -27.12 -4.33
CA ALA A 419 2.13 -27.54 -3.42
C ALA A 419 0.77 -27.48 -4.15
N ARG A 420 -0.25 -28.16 -3.58
CA ARG A 420 -1.63 -27.97 -3.98
C ARG A 420 -2.16 -26.65 -3.40
N ASN A 421 -3.30 -26.20 -3.92
CA ASN A 421 -3.92 -24.95 -3.48
C ASN A 421 -4.18 -24.98 -1.96
N PHE A 422 -3.63 -24.01 -1.26
CA PHE A 422 -3.71 -23.85 0.22
C PHE A 422 -3.28 -25.11 1.02
N GLN A 423 -2.49 -25.99 0.44
CA GLN A 423 -2.09 -27.27 1.10
C GLN A 423 -1.38 -27.06 2.45
N TRP A 424 -0.60 -26.03 2.57
CA TRP A 424 0.23 -25.74 3.75
C TRP A 424 -0.15 -24.39 4.39
N TYR A 425 -1.44 -24.15 4.47
CA TYR A 425 -2.02 -22.90 5.00
C TYR A 425 -2.19 -22.97 6.52
N PRO A 426 -1.88 -21.87 7.27
CA PRO A 426 -1.29 -20.60 6.82
C PRO A 426 0.19 -20.74 6.45
N PHE A 427 0.65 -19.88 5.55
CA PHE A 427 2.00 -19.99 4.95
C PHE A 427 3.14 -19.52 5.85
N VAL A 428 2.86 -19.10 7.08
CA VAL A 428 3.83 -18.70 8.10
C VAL A 428 3.41 -19.25 9.45
N ASN A 429 4.31 -19.96 10.13
CA ASN A 429 4.07 -20.44 11.49
C ASN A 429 4.44 -19.35 12.51
N ILE A 430 3.44 -18.52 12.90
CA ILE A 430 3.62 -17.49 13.93
C ILE A 430 3.78 -18.11 15.33
N GLY A 431 3.32 -19.34 15.55
CA GLY A 431 3.55 -20.10 16.78
C GLY A 431 5.04 -20.23 17.11
N HIS A 432 5.86 -20.52 16.11
CA HIS A 432 7.31 -20.56 16.26
C HIS A 432 7.90 -19.22 16.75
N TYR A 433 7.44 -18.10 16.18
CA TYR A 433 7.84 -16.79 16.64
C TYR A 433 7.43 -16.55 18.10
N MET A 434 6.21 -16.94 18.48
CA MET A 434 5.74 -16.81 19.86
C MET A 434 6.59 -17.63 20.83
N LEU A 435 6.91 -18.89 20.49
CA LEU A 435 7.77 -19.76 21.30
C LEU A 435 9.23 -19.28 21.34
N ALA A 436 9.71 -18.69 20.24
CA ALA A 436 11.03 -18.08 20.19
C ALA A 436 11.15 -16.81 21.05
N ASN A 437 10.03 -16.25 21.49
CA ASN A 437 9.96 -15.00 22.26
C ASN A 437 9.50 -15.19 23.71
N VAL A 438 9.37 -16.44 24.22
CA VAL A 438 9.03 -16.71 25.61
C VAL A 438 10.25 -16.67 26.51
N GLU A 439 10.08 -16.42 27.81
CA GLU A 439 11.15 -16.44 28.82
C GLU A 439 11.58 -17.89 29.18
N ASN A 440 11.90 -18.70 28.18
CA ASN A 440 12.40 -20.05 28.32
C ASN A 440 13.54 -20.29 27.31
N PRO A 441 14.82 -20.29 27.76
CA PRO A 441 15.97 -20.39 26.87
C PRO A 441 15.97 -21.59 25.94
N ARG A 442 15.42 -22.73 26.38
CA ARG A 442 15.36 -23.95 25.57
C ARG A 442 14.39 -23.76 24.39
N TYR A 443 13.21 -23.23 24.64
CA TYR A 443 12.23 -22.96 23.57
C TYR A 443 12.70 -21.84 22.67
N GLN A 444 13.28 -20.77 23.20
CA GLN A 444 13.87 -19.72 22.40
C GLN A 444 14.86 -20.28 21.37
N GLN A 445 15.84 -21.06 21.84
CA GLN A 445 16.86 -21.61 20.95
C GLN A 445 16.27 -22.58 19.93
N GLU A 446 15.38 -23.48 20.35
CA GLU A 446 14.76 -24.49 19.49
C GLU A 446 13.97 -23.82 18.36
N TYR A 447 13.09 -22.85 18.67
CA TYR A 447 12.19 -22.25 17.68
C TYR A 447 12.87 -21.16 16.84
N LEU A 448 13.87 -20.46 17.36
CA LEU A 448 14.75 -19.63 16.53
C LEU A 448 15.47 -20.45 15.47
N GLN A 449 15.98 -21.64 15.85
CA GLN A 449 16.64 -22.52 14.90
C GLN A 449 15.67 -23.07 13.85
N ASN A 450 14.43 -23.40 14.22
CA ASN A 450 13.40 -23.83 13.29
C ASN A 450 13.06 -22.73 12.28
N MET A 451 12.87 -21.48 12.74
CA MET A 451 12.65 -20.33 11.85
C MET A 451 13.84 -20.13 10.90
N LEU A 452 15.06 -20.18 11.41
CA LEU A 452 16.29 -20.05 10.62
C LEU A 452 16.41 -21.13 9.55
N ASN A 453 16.15 -22.38 9.91
CA ASN A 453 16.20 -23.51 8.99
C ASN A 453 15.24 -23.32 7.81
N GLY A 454 14.02 -22.84 8.07
CA GLY A 454 13.05 -22.51 7.03
C GLY A 454 13.56 -21.39 6.12
N ILE A 455 14.05 -20.28 6.70
CA ILE A 455 14.60 -19.15 5.93
C ILE A 455 15.77 -19.60 5.04
N GLN A 456 16.69 -20.41 5.56
CA GLN A 456 17.85 -20.89 4.80
C GLN A 456 17.45 -21.77 3.60
N ARG A 457 16.42 -22.62 3.75
CA ARG A 457 15.92 -23.45 2.65
C ARG A 457 15.32 -22.62 1.52
N VAL A 458 14.54 -21.61 1.88
CA VAL A 458 13.94 -20.70 0.87
C VAL A 458 15.03 -19.84 0.23
N LYS A 459 16.04 -19.42 1.00
CA LYS A 459 17.18 -18.65 0.48
C LYS A 459 17.93 -19.37 -0.64
N VAL A 460 18.11 -20.68 -0.55
CA VAL A 460 18.76 -21.47 -1.61
C VAL A 460 18.03 -21.25 -2.95
N ARG A 461 16.70 -21.36 -2.96
CA ARG A 461 15.89 -21.09 -4.17
C ARG A 461 15.90 -19.61 -4.57
N ALA A 462 15.90 -18.70 -3.58
CA ALA A 462 15.95 -17.27 -3.84
C ALA A 462 17.25 -16.84 -4.53
N ASP A 463 18.36 -17.51 -4.21
CA ASP A 463 19.65 -17.25 -4.84
C ASP A 463 19.75 -17.81 -6.30
N GLU A 464 18.69 -18.44 -6.81
CA GLU A 464 18.62 -18.96 -8.19
C GLU A 464 17.95 -18.01 -9.18
N ASN A 465 17.50 -16.83 -8.75
CA ASN A 465 16.91 -15.85 -9.66
C ASN A 465 17.27 -14.38 -9.27
N PRO A 466 17.27 -13.46 -10.25
CA PRO A 466 17.71 -12.09 -10.03
C PRO A 466 16.78 -11.26 -9.14
N PHE A 467 15.55 -11.72 -8.92
CA PHE A 467 14.56 -11.06 -8.07
C PHE A 467 14.66 -11.53 -6.60
N ASN A 468 15.56 -12.45 -6.31
CA ASN A 468 15.75 -13.04 -4.98
C ASN A 468 14.44 -13.68 -4.43
N MET A 469 13.68 -14.31 -5.33
CA MET A 469 12.39 -14.93 -5.09
C MET A 469 12.54 -16.43 -4.90
N GLY A 470 12.33 -16.92 -3.67
CA GLY A 470 12.42 -18.35 -3.31
C GLY A 470 11.07 -19.01 -3.03
N VAL A 471 9.98 -18.28 -3.21
CA VAL A 471 8.61 -18.80 -3.05
C VAL A 471 8.21 -19.58 -4.30
N PRO A 472 7.57 -20.76 -4.18
CA PRO A 472 7.08 -21.51 -5.32
C PRO A 472 5.97 -20.76 -6.06
N MET A 473 5.96 -20.86 -7.39
CA MET A 473 4.96 -20.20 -8.24
C MET A 473 3.72 -21.08 -8.35
N ILE A 474 2.89 -21.00 -7.32
CA ILE A 474 1.61 -21.71 -7.19
C ILE A 474 0.49 -20.72 -6.90
N TRP A 475 -0.76 -21.15 -6.98
CA TRP A 475 -1.91 -20.30 -6.65
C TRP A 475 -1.78 -19.75 -5.22
N GLY A 476 -1.92 -18.42 -5.05
CA GLY A 476 -1.65 -17.71 -3.80
C GLY A 476 -0.17 -17.40 -3.54
N SER A 477 0.68 -17.39 -4.58
CA SER A 477 2.12 -17.12 -4.43
C SER A 477 2.44 -15.79 -3.74
N ASN A 478 1.66 -14.72 -3.97
CA ASN A 478 1.87 -13.43 -3.30
C ASN A 478 1.53 -13.49 -1.80
N ASN A 479 0.53 -14.30 -1.40
CA ASN A 479 0.29 -14.55 0.02
C ASN A 479 1.49 -15.25 0.68
N MET A 480 2.10 -16.23 -0.02
CA MET A 480 3.33 -16.87 0.45
C MET A 480 4.52 -15.90 0.49
N VAL A 481 4.61 -14.97 -0.48
CA VAL A 481 5.63 -13.89 -0.46
C VAL A 481 5.48 -13.03 0.78
N ALA A 482 4.28 -12.58 1.10
CA ALA A 482 3.99 -11.79 2.30
C ALA A 482 4.31 -12.59 3.58
N ALA A 483 3.92 -13.87 3.62
CA ALA A 483 4.20 -14.78 4.73
C ALA A 483 5.69 -14.97 4.96
N PHE A 484 6.45 -15.19 3.90
CA PHE A 484 7.89 -15.40 4.02
C PHE A 484 8.68 -14.14 4.39
N ALA A 485 8.31 -12.99 3.83
CA ALA A 485 8.85 -11.70 4.24
C ALA A 485 8.56 -11.42 5.72
N THR A 486 7.36 -11.81 6.20
CA THR A 486 6.98 -11.76 7.62
C THR A 486 7.91 -12.63 8.47
N GLN A 487 8.18 -13.86 8.09
CA GLN A 487 9.10 -14.74 8.84
C GLN A 487 10.51 -14.15 8.93
N CYS A 488 11.06 -13.62 7.82
CA CYS A 488 12.37 -12.96 7.81
C CYS A 488 12.39 -11.76 8.77
N LYS A 489 11.34 -10.92 8.73
CA LYS A 489 11.22 -9.75 9.62
C LYS A 489 11.07 -10.16 11.10
N LEU A 490 10.28 -11.16 11.41
CA LEU A 490 10.11 -11.67 12.78
C LEU A 490 11.40 -12.25 13.34
N TYR A 491 12.12 -13.05 12.54
CA TYR A 491 13.43 -13.58 12.92
C TYR A 491 14.42 -12.45 13.24
N ARG A 492 14.52 -11.45 12.35
CA ARG A 492 15.36 -10.26 12.56
C ARG A 492 14.96 -9.48 13.81
N THR A 493 13.68 -9.37 14.11
CA THR A 493 13.18 -8.62 15.27
C THR A 493 13.63 -9.23 16.60
N ILE A 494 13.73 -10.57 16.69
CA ILE A 494 14.23 -11.25 17.89
C ILE A 494 15.75 -11.25 17.95
N THR A 495 16.41 -11.56 16.84
CA THR A 495 17.86 -11.87 16.81
C THR A 495 18.75 -10.65 16.55
N ASN A 496 18.19 -9.58 15.97
CA ASN A 496 18.92 -8.48 15.35
C ASN A 496 19.86 -8.92 14.22
N ASP A 497 19.71 -10.14 13.70
CA ASP A 497 20.47 -10.64 12.54
C ASP A 497 19.94 -9.99 11.26
N THR A 498 20.81 -9.25 10.58
CA THR A 498 20.50 -8.53 9.34
C THR A 498 20.83 -9.29 8.07
N SER A 499 21.30 -10.55 8.17
CA SER A 499 21.74 -11.39 7.03
C SER A 499 20.66 -11.57 5.97
N PHE A 500 19.39 -11.54 6.36
CA PHE A 500 18.24 -11.75 5.46
C PHE A 500 17.48 -10.47 5.09
N VAL A 501 17.92 -9.29 5.55
CA VAL A 501 17.24 -8.01 5.26
C VAL A 501 17.15 -7.72 3.76
N SER A 502 18.18 -8.08 3.00
CA SER A 502 18.16 -7.91 1.55
C SER A 502 17.05 -8.76 0.88
N MET A 503 16.87 -10.01 1.34
CA MET A 503 15.82 -10.91 0.84
C MET A 503 14.44 -10.44 1.30
N GLU A 504 14.27 -10.10 2.59
CA GLU A 504 13.05 -9.47 3.14
C GLU A 504 12.60 -8.27 2.29
N THR A 505 13.56 -7.39 1.95
CA THR A 505 13.26 -6.19 1.16
C THR A 505 12.92 -6.56 -0.29
N SER A 506 13.65 -7.50 -0.92
CA SER A 506 13.35 -7.95 -2.29
C SER A 506 11.96 -8.56 -2.43
N LEU A 507 11.47 -9.26 -1.40
CA LEU A 507 10.11 -9.82 -1.37
C LEU A 507 9.05 -8.70 -1.33
N VAL A 508 9.28 -7.65 -0.53
CA VAL A 508 8.40 -6.46 -0.55
C VAL A 508 8.51 -5.74 -1.89
N ASP A 509 9.72 -5.57 -2.42
CA ASP A 509 9.94 -4.93 -3.73
C ASP A 509 9.24 -5.69 -4.86
N TRP A 510 9.20 -7.02 -4.80
CA TRP A 510 8.45 -7.87 -5.73
C TRP A 510 6.97 -7.52 -5.75
N LEU A 511 6.35 -7.39 -4.60
CA LEU A 511 4.92 -7.06 -4.49
C LEU A 511 4.58 -5.67 -5.06
N PHE A 512 5.57 -4.78 -5.19
CA PHE A 512 5.38 -3.43 -5.70
C PHE A 512 6.08 -3.15 -7.02
N GLY A 513 6.36 -4.17 -7.83
CA GLY A 513 6.78 -4.01 -9.23
C GLY A 513 8.23 -4.36 -9.55
N CYS A 514 9.09 -4.68 -8.58
CA CYS A 514 10.39 -5.28 -8.88
C CYS A 514 10.22 -6.79 -9.18
N ASN A 515 9.44 -7.06 -10.22
CA ASN A 515 9.08 -8.39 -10.74
C ASN A 515 9.16 -8.38 -12.27
N PRO A 516 9.09 -9.52 -12.97
CA PRO A 516 9.23 -9.56 -14.43
C PRO A 516 8.25 -8.64 -15.18
N TRP A 517 7.03 -8.53 -14.72
CA TRP A 517 5.97 -7.74 -15.36
C TRP A 517 6.12 -6.24 -15.10
N GLY A 518 6.79 -5.85 -14.02
CA GLY A 518 6.99 -4.46 -13.63
C GLY A 518 5.73 -3.79 -13.10
N THR A 519 4.78 -4.56 -12.58
CA THR A 519 3.53 -4.09 -12.01
C THR A 519 3.45 -4.38 -10.52
N SER A 520 2.82 -3.48 -9.76
CA SER A 520 2.45 -3.76 -8.37
C SER A 520 1.41 -4.88 -8.33
N MET A 521 1.43 -5.69 -7.30
CA MET A 521 0.44 -6.74 -7.04
C MET A 521 -0.67 -6.28 -6.08
N VAL A 522 -0.66 -4.99 -5.68
CA VAL A 522 -1.69 -4.39 -4.82
C VAL A 522 -2.51 -3.40 -5.62
N ILE A 523 -3.81 -3.62 -5.72
CA ILE A 523 -4.72 -2.80 -6.51
C ILE A 523 -4.73 -1.36 -5.99
N GLY A 524 -4.39 -0.39 -6.87
CA GLY A 524 -4.39 1.03 -6.58
C GLY A 524 -3.26 1.52 -5.66
N LEU A 525 -2.24 0.71 -5.39
CA LEU A 525 -1.07 1.10 -4.61
C LEU A 525 0.23 0.71 -5.34
N PRO A 526 1.10 1.67 -5.70
CA PRO A 526 0.95 3.13 -5.52
C PRO A 526 -0.07 3.74 -6.50
N LYS A 527 -0.64 4.88 -6.13
CA LYS A 527 -1.66 5.57 -6.95
C LYS A 527 -1.16 6.01 -8.35
N THR A 528 0.13 6.23 -8.49
CA THR A 528 0.77 6.70 -9.72
C THR A 528 1.57 5.60 -10.43
N GLY A 529 1.58 4.39 -9.87
CA GLY A 529 2.28 3.24 -10.44
C GLY A 529 1.40 2.39 -11.34
N ASP A 530 2.02 1.38 -11.93
CA ASP A 530 1.32 0.31 -12.64
C ASP A 530 0.79 -0.69 -11.62
N THR A 531 -0.52 -0.89 -11.59
CA THR A 531 -1.22 -1.78 -10.65
C THR A 531 -2.32 -2.54 -11.41
N PRO A 532 -2.85 -3.66 -10.88
CA PRO A 532 -3.90 -4.39 -11.57
C PRO A 532 -5.07 -3.48 -11.95
N GLY A 533 -5.31 -3.33 -13.25
CA GLY A 533 -6.37 -2.51 -13.83
C GLY A 533 -7.62 -3.29 -14.19
N SER A 534 -7.49 -4.60 -14.31
CA SER A 534 -8.56 -5.53 -14.70
C SER A 534 -8.58 -6.77 -13.80
N PRO A 535 -8.66 -6.61 -12.45
CA PRO A 535 -8.63 -7.74 -11.54
C PRO A 535 -9.82 -8.67 -11.74
N TYR A 536 -9.60 -9.97 -11.50
CA TYR A 536 -10.68 -10.93 -11.42
C TYR A 536 -11.54 -10.64 -10.21
N ALA A 537 -12.68 -10.01 -10.41
CA ALA A 537 -13.60 -9.70 -9.34
C ALA A 537 -14.99 -9.34 -9.85
N TYR A 538 -16.00 -9.69 -9.07
CA TYR A 538 -17.38 -9.38 -9.40
C TYR A 538 -17.69 -7.87 -9.32
N THR A 539 -17.03 -7.13 -8.44
CA THR A 539 -17.25 -5.68 -8.23
C THR A 539 -16.56 -4.80 -9.27
N TRP A 540 -15.55 -5.31 -9.95
CA TRP A 540 -14.73 -4.54 -10.89
C TRP A 540 -15.54 -3.87 -12.01
N ARG A 541 -16.55 -4.53 -12.54
CA ARG A 541 -17.39 -3.97 -13.62
C ARG A 541 -18.11 -2.68 -13.25
N ASN A 542 -18.23 -2.37 -11.96
CA ASN A 542 -18.90 -1.17 -11.46
C ASN A 542 -17.93 -0.08 -11.02
N THR A 543 -16.86 -0.39 -10.33
CA THR A 543 -15.81 0.59 -10.00
C THR A 543 -14.49 -0.11 -9.63
N THR A 544 -13.39 0.23 -10.30
CA THR A 544 -12.04 -0.18 -9.88
C THR A 544 -11.64 0.39 -8.51
N LYS A 545 -12.36 1.39 -8.00
CA LYS A 545 -12.13 1.97 -6.66
C LYS A 545 -12.54 1.04 -5.53
N ALA A 546 -13.49 0.15 -5.78
CA ALA A 546 -14.03 -0.74 -4.76
C ALA A 546 -13.02 -1.80 -4.29
N LEU A 547 -12.06 -2.21 -5.12
CA LEU A 547 -11.07 -3.23 -4.81
C LEU A 547 -9.72 -2.66 -4.33
N ALA A 548 -9.65 -1.34 -4.14
CA ALA A 548 -8.41 -0.68 -3.78
C ALA A 548 -7.84 -1.23 -2.46
N GLY A 549 -6.58 -1.62 -2.49
CA GLY A 549 -5.88 -2.24 -1.37
C GLY A 549 -5.82 -3.76 -1.42
N GLY A 550 -6.57 -4.42 -2.31
CA GLY A 550 -6.52 -5.88 -2.45
C GLY A 550 -5.17 -6.36 -3.00
N LEU A 551 -4.57 -7.34 -2.35
CA LEU A 551 -3.42 -8.09 -2.86
C LEU A 551 -3.94 -9.22 -3.75
N VAL A 552 -3.55 -9.22 -5.03
CA VAL A 552 -3.91 -10.30 -5.95
C VAL A 552 -3.09 -11.56 -5.67
N ASP A 553 -3.63 -12.73 -5.99
CA ASP A 553 -3.03 -14.06 -5.73
C ASP A 553 -1.59 -14.20 -6.21
N GLY A 554 -1.26 -13.56 -7.34
CA GLY A 554 0.10 -13.52 -7.85
C GLY A 554 0.41 -14.62 -8.86
N PRO A 555 1.64 -14.60 -9.42
CA PRO A 555 2.00 -15.45 -10.53
C PRO A 555 2.01 -16.93 -10.15
N VAL A 556 1.66 -17.78 -11.12
CA VAL A 556 1.77 -19.24 -11.03
C VAL A 556 2.73 -19.76 -12.10
N SER A 557 3.25 -20.98 -11.92
CA SER A 557 4.02 -21.62 -12.98
C SER A 557 3.17 -21.84 -14.22
N LYS A 558 3.78 -21.83 -15.39
CA LYS A 558 3.04 -22.07 -16.65
C LYS A 558 2.36 -23.45 -16.65
N ASP A 559 3.01 -24.47 -16.11
CA ASP A 559 2.41 -25.80 -16.00
C ASP A 559 1.17 -25.82 -15.11
N ALA A 560 1.18 -25.08 -14.00
CA ALA A 560 0.00 -24.92 -13.17
C ALA A 560 -1.11 -24.20 -13.95
N TYR A 561 -0.77 -23.09 -14.63
CA TYR A 561 -1.70 -22.24 -15.36
C TYR A 561 -2.46 -22.99 -16.48
N ILE A 562 -1.74 -23.71 -17.34
CA ILE A 562 -2.34 -24.42 -18.48
C ILE A 562 -3.29 -25.55 -18.08
N ASN A 563 -3.16 -26.06 -16.86
CA ASN A 563 -4.01 -27.13 -16.33
C ASN A 563 -5.25 -26.59 -15.57
N LEU A 564 -5.41 -25.25 -15.43
CA LEU A 564 -6.55 -24.67 -14.76
C LEU A 564 -7.80 -24.70 -15.66
N PRO A 565 -8.95 -25.18 -15.14
CA PRO A 565 -10.16 -25.30 -15.94
C PRO A 565 -10.81 -23.96 -16.19
N GLY A 566 -11.31 -23.73 -17.41
CA GLY A 566 -12.16 -22.58 -17.74
C GLY A 566 -11.43 -21.28 -17.95
N MET A 567 -10.10 -21.28 -17.97
CA MET A 567 -9.27 -20.10 -18.18
C MET A 567 -9.33 -19.66 -19.65
N ASN A 568 -9.92 -18.50 -19.92
CA ASN A 568 -9.98 -17.88 -21.24
C ASN A 568 -9.86 -16.36 -21.07
N LEU A 569 -8.68 -15.82 -21.30
CA LEU A 569 -8.42 -14.38 -21.18
C LEU A 569 -9.38 -13.58 -22.08
N GLN A 570 -9.89 -12.47 -21.56
CA GLN A 570 -10.81 -11.58 -22.25
C GLN A 570 -10.10 -10.47 -23.01
N ASN A 571 -8.89 -10.11 -22.56
CA ASN A 571 -8.07 -9.05 -23.15
C ASN A 571 -6.82 -9.64 -23.81
N ALA A 572 -6.19 -8.87 -24.69
CA ALA A 572 -4.88 -9.18 -25.17
C ALA A 572 -3.87 -9.11 -23.99
N ASP A 573 -3.02 -10.13 -23.87
CA ASP A 573 -2.04 -10.18 -22.79
C ASP A 573 -0.96 -9.07 -22.96
N GLY A 574 -1.08 -8.01 -22.15
CA GLY A 574 -0.11 -6.91 -22.12
C GLY A 574 1.28 -7.31 -21.63
N TYR A 575 1.35 -8.47 -20.95
CA TYR A 575 2.58 -8.99 -20.36
C TYR A 575 3.17 -10.19 -21.14
N LEU A 576 2.66 -10.52 -22.33
CA LEU A 576 3.07 -11.68 -23.11
C LEU A 576 4.59 -11.88 -23.22
N ARG A 577 5.36 -10.79 -23.35
CA ARG A 577 6.83 -10.83 -23.46
C ARG A 577 7.52 -11.26 -22.16
N PHE A 578 6.84 -11.12 -21.02
CA PHE A 578 7.39 -11.41 -19.71
C PHE A 578 6.91 -12.75 -19.15
N GLN A 579 6.00 -13.41 -19.86
CA GLN A 579 5.55 -14.76 -19.50
C GLN A 579 6.67 -15.76 -19.74
N THR A 580 6.89 -16.65 -18.77
CA THR A 580 7.94 -17.67 -18.83
C THR A 580 7.41 -19.00 -18.33
N ASP A 581 8.16 -20.08 -18.53
CA ASP A 581 7.79 -21.38 -17.95
C ASP A 581 7.86 -21.36 -16.41
N TRP A 582 8.73 -20.52 -15.85
CA TRP A 582 8.85 -20.33 -14.40
C TRP A 582 7.62 -19.64 -13.79
N ALA A 583 7.08 -18.60 -14.45
CA ALA A 583 5.96 -17.84 -13.91
C ALA A 583 5.19 -17.10 -15.00
N VAL A 584 3.85 -17.09 -14.86
CA VAL A 584 2.91 -16.32 -15.66
C VAL A 584 2.02 -15.48 -14.74
N TYR A 585 1.66 -14.28 -15.21
CA TYR A 585 0.72 -13.35 -14.55
C TYR A 585 -0.07 -12.60 -15.63
N HIS A 586 -1.37 -12.45 -15.45
CA HIS A 586 -2.21 -11.70 -16.38
C HIS A 586 -3.07 -10.69 -15.62
N ASP A 587 -3.06 -9.43 -16.05
CA ASP A 587 -4.05 -8.45 -15.61
C ASP A 587 -5.31 -8.59 -16.48
N ASP A 588 -6.10 -9.63 -16.21
CA ASP A 588 -7.28 -9.97 -16.98
C ASP A 588 -8.44 -10.39 -16.07
N PRO A 589 -9.67 -9.90 -16.34
CA PRO A 589 -10.83 -10.20 -15.50
C PRO A 589 -11.33 -11.66 -15.61
N ALA A 590 -10.71 -12.51 -16.40
CA ALA A 590 -10.98 -13.94 -16.47
C ALA A 590 -9.91 -14.78 -15.77
N ASP A 591 -8.78 -14.18 -15.37
CA ASP A 591 -7.72 -14.92 -14.67
C ASP A 591 -7.95 -14.92 -13.15
N TYR A 592 -8.64 -15.98 -12.69
CA TYR A 592 -8.91 -16.20 -11.27
C TYR A 592 -7.71 -16.75 -10.49
N SER A 593 -6.64 -17.13 -11.18
CA SER A 593 -5.50 -17.78 -10.53
C SER A 593 -4.35 -16.83 -10.18
N THR A 594 -4.20 -15.75 -10.97
CA THR A 594 -3.09 -14.81 -10.76
C THR A 594 -3.56 -13.41 -10.39
N ASN A 595 -4.80 -13.04 -10.74
CA ASN A 595 -5.31 -11.68 -10.67
C ASN A 595 -6.52 -11.50 -9.74
N GLU A 596 -6.83 -12.48 -8.91
CA GLU A 596 -7.90 -12.42 -7.92
C GLU A 596 -7.38 -11.88 -6.58
N PRO A 597 -7.93 -10.77 -6.03
CA PRO A 597 -7.57 -10.32 -4.70
C PRO A 597 -8.28 -11.15 -3.62
N THR A 598 -7.59 -11.44 -2.50
CA THR A 598 -8.11 -12.23 -1.38
C THR A 598 -7.98 -11.52 -0.05
N ILE A 599 -8.89 -11.84 0.91
CA ILE A 599 -8.87 -11.21 2.25
C ILE A 599 -7.66 -11.61 3.07
N ASP A 600 -7.26 -12.87 3.01
CA ASP A 600 -6.16 -13.40 3.81
C ASP A 600 -4.80 -12.94 3.27
N GLY A 601 -4.59 -12.95 1.95
CA GLY A 601 -3.41 -12.36 1.34
C GLY A 601 -3.26 -10.87 1.64
N THR A 602 -4.37 -10.13 1.56
CA THR A 602 -4.39 -8.70 1.90
C THR A 602 -4.09 -8.46 3.39
N ALA A 603 -4.71 -9.23 4.29
CA ALA A 603 -4.47 -9.13 5.73
C ALA A 603 -3.01 -9.48 6.10
N ALA A 604 -2.42 -10.51 5.44
CA ALA A 604 -1.03 -10.91 5.66
C ALA A 604 -0.03 -9.76 5.39
N LEU A 605 -0.33 -8.88 4.43
CA LEU A 605 0.54 -7.77 4.07
C LEU A 605 0.50 -6.60 5.07
N THR A 606 -0.56 -6.48 5.91
CA THR A 606 -0.72 -5.35 6.85
C THR A 606 0.42 -5.24 7.86
N TYR A 607 0.90 -6.36 8.39
CA TYR A 607 2.03 -6.39 9.32
C TYR A 607 3.32 -5.84 8.69
N LEU A 608 3.62 -6.27 7.47
CA LEU A 608 4.84 -5.84 6.76
C LEU A 608 4.81 -4.35 6.46
N LEU A 609 3.71 -3.83 5.90
CA LEU A 609 3.60 -2.42 5.54
C LEU A 609 3.56 -1.52 6.78
N GLY A 610 2.87 -1.93 7.85
CA GLY A 610 2.91 -1.22 9.13
C GLY A 610 4.32 -1.16 9.71
N GLY A 611 5.06 -2.28 9.65
CA GLY A 611 6.44 -2.33 10.07
C GLY A 611 7.38 -1.48 9.22
N LYS A 612 7.22 -1.47 7.88
CA LYS A 612 8.01 -0.60 6.98
C LYS A 612 7.70 0.88 7.21
N GLN A 613 6.44 1.21 7.50
CA GLN A 613 6.07 2.58 7.91
C GLN A 613 6.86 3.03 9.14
N LEU A 614 6.92 2.20 10.19
CA LEU A 614 7.61 2.54 11.43
C LEU A 614 9.14 2.51 11.30
N GLU A 615 9.71 1.73 10.40
CA GLU A 615 11.13 1.78 10.04
C GLU A 615 11.52 3.13 9.43
N GLY A 616 10.64 3.74 8.63
CA GLY A 616 10.86 5.04 8.00
C GLY A 616 10.44 6.22 8.87
N ALA A 617 9.31 6.12 9.54
CA ALA A 617 8.66 7.19 10.30
C ALA A 617 8.19 6.70 11.68
N PRO A 618 9.09 6.45 12.63
CA PRO A 618 8.75 5.95 13.95
C PRO A 618 7.72 6.83 14.67
N GLY A 619 6.67 6.21 15.22
CA GLY A 619 5.63 6.90 15.98
C GLY A 619 4.66 7.74 15.15
N LYS A 620 4.76 7.72 13.82
CA LYS A 620 3.88 8.46 12.92
C LYS A 620 2.75 7.56 12.43
N THR A 621 1.53 7.91 12.84
CA THR A 621 0.32 7.13 12.52
C THR A 621 -0.22 7.47 11.13
N ALA A 622 -0.27 8.76 10.80
CA ALA A 622 -0.83 9.24 9.56
C ALA A 622 -0.18 10.57 9.14
N ASP A 623 -0.42 10.95 7.91
CA ASP A 623 -0.20 12.32 7.46
C ASP A 623 -1.36 13.19 7.97
N ASN A 624 -1.07 14.11 8.90
CA ASN A 624 -2.05 15.01 9.51
C ASN A 624 -2.19 16.35 8.76
N ASN A 625 -1.52 16.50 7.62
CA ASN A 625 -1.67 17.68 6.80
C ASN A 625 -3.04 17.73 6.13
N GLU A 626 -3.61 18.92 6.01
CA GLU A 626 -4.84 19.14 5.26
C GLU A 626 -4.53 19.46 3.80
N TYR A 627 -5.15 18.72 2.90
CA TYR A 627 -4.93 18.82 1.46
C TYR A 627 -6.13 19.40 0.74
N LYS A 628 -5.85 20.24 -0.26
CA LYS A 628 -6.85 20.65 -1.23
C LYS A 628 -6.24 20.51 -2.64
N TYR A 629 -6.98 19.88 -3.54
CA TYR A 629 -6.46 19.56 -4.89
C TYR A 629 -5.06 18.93 -4.87
N GLY A 630 -4.79 18.06 -3.91
CA GLY A 630 -3.50 17.37 -3.75
C GLY A 630 -2.34 18.20 -3.18
N GLY A 631 -2.50 19.52 -2.99
CA GLY A 631 -1.50 20.39 -2.35
C GLY A 631 -1.80 20.59 -0.87
N ILE A 632 -0.76 20.74 -0.04
CA ILE A 632 -0.87 21.01 1.40
C ILE A 632 -1.34 22.45 1.59
N ILE A 633 -2.50 22.63 2.24
CA ILE A 633 -3.04 23.97 2.56
C ILE A 633 -3.00 24.29 4.05
N ARG A 634 -2.72 23.30 4.89
CA ARG A 634 -2.61 23.45 6.33
C ARG A 634 -1.80 22.28 6.88
N ALA A 635 -0.94 22.53 7.82
CA ALA A 635 -0.21 21.50 8.54
C ALA A 635 -1.09 20.88 9.65
N ASP A 636 -0.51 20.07 10.52
CA ASP A 636 -1.21 19.38 11.59
C ASP A 636 -2.02 20.34 12.48
N SER A 637 -3.34 20.30 12.36
CA SER A 637 -4.28 21.15 13.09
C SER A 637 -4.38 20.83 14.60
N THR A 638 -3.77 19.74 15.06
CA THR A 638 -3.71 19.40 16.48
C THR A 638 -2.57 20.13 17.19
N LYS A 639 -1.60 20.66 16.44
CA LYS A 639 -0.42 21.37 16.95
C LYS A 639 -0.64 22.87 16.90
N LYS A 640 -0.36 23.55 18.00
CA LYS A 640 -0.44 25.02 18.12
C LYS A 640 0.76 25.70 17.46
N GLN A 641 0.93 25.45 16.15
CA GLN A 641 2.05 25.88 15.32
C GLN A 641 1.55 26.67 14.10
N ILE A 642 2.35 27.63 13.66
CA ILE A 642 2.10 28.46 12.48
C ILE A 642 3.37 28.48 11.64
N SER A 643 3.23 28.33 10.32
CA SER A 643 4.32 28.57 9.36
C SER A 643 4.12 29.88 8.62
N LEU A 644 5.20 30.63 8.49
CA LEU A 644 5.21 31.90 7.73
C LEU A 644 5.77 31.66 6.34
N VAL A 645 5.06 32.16 5.34
CA VAL A 645 5.45 32.06 3.94
C VAL A 645 5.41 33.45 3.31
N PHE A 646 6.44 33.77 2.52
CA PHE A 646 6.52 35.02 1.78
C PHE A 646 6.71 34.73 0.29
N THR A 647 5.91 35.36 -0.56
CA THR A 647 6.06 35.27 -2.03
C THR A 647 6.66 36.53 -2.60
N GLY A 648 7.37 36.42 -3.72
CA GLY A 648 7.96 37.56 -4.42
C GLY A 648 8.07 37.34 -5.92
N ASN A 649 7.68 38.40 -6.66
CA ASN A 649 7.79 38.46 -8.12
C ASN A 649 8.48 39.77 -8.56
N GLU A 650 7.81 40.91 -8.39
CA GLU A 650 8.28 42.22 -8.90
C GLU A 650 8.82 43.14 -7.78
N PHE A 651 8.51 42.86 -6.52
CA PHE A 651 8.76 43.75 -5.40
C PHE A 651 9.47 43.01 -4.25
N ALA A 652 10.38 43.70 -3.56
CA ALA A 652 11.13 43.15 -2.41
C ALA A 652 11.39 44.22 -1.32
N GLU A 653 10.72 45.36 -1.33
CA GLU A 653 11.03 46.48 -0.45
C GLU A 653 10.76 46.21 1.04
N GLY A 654 10.02 45.15 1.35
CA GLY A 654 9.78 44.72 2.73
C GLY A 654 10.92 43.87 3.34
N TYR A 655 11.89 43.45 2.56
CA TYR A 655 12.93 42.50 3.00
C TYR A 655 13.61 42.91 4.31
N GLU A 656 14.12 44.16 4.43
CA GLU A 656 14.85 44.60 5.61
C GLU A 656 13.98 44.51 6.89
N THR A 657 12.72 44.93 6.78
CA THR A 657 11.78 44.86 7.92
C THR A 657 11.42 43.43 8.29
N ILE A 658 11.17 42.58 7.29
CA ILE A 658 10.82 41.17 7.50
C ILE A 658 12.04 40.44 8.09
N SER A 659 13.22 40.53 7.46
CA SER A 659 14.43 39.85 7.91
C SER A 659 14.83 40.26 9.33
N SER A 660 14.82 41.55 9.64
CA SER A 660 15.11 42.03 10.99
C SER A 660 14.09 41.52 12.04
N THR A 661 12.81 41.44 11.67
CA THR A 661 11.73 40.91 12.54
C THR A 661 11.97 39.41 12.81
N LEU A 662 12.22 38.61 11.75
CA LEU A 662 12.46 37.17 11.87
C LEU A 662 13.71 36.87 12.72
N LYS A 663 14.81 37.60 12.48
CA LYS A 663 16.04 37.50 13.27
C LYS A 663 15.79 37.81 14.75
N LYS A 664 15.11 38.91 15.05
CA LYS A 664 14.82 39.33 16.41
C LYS A 664 13.99 38.32 17.19
N LEU A 665 13.08 37.61 16.50
CA LEU A 665 12.19 36.62 17.09
C LEU A 665 12.68 35.17 16.92
N HIS A 666 13.86 34.97 16.33
CA HIS A 666 14.44 33.65 16.03
C HIS A 666 13.50 32.75 15.23
N ILE A 667 12.76 33.31 14.27
CA ILE A 667 11.80 32.60 13.44
C ILE A 667 12.46 32.24 12.10
N ARG A 668 12.30 30.98 11.69
CA ARG A 668 12.61 30.51 10.35
C ARG A 668 11.34 30.50 9.51
N ALA A 669 11.31 31.27 8.43
CA ALA A 669 10.21 31.38 7.48
C ALA A 669 10.59 30.77 6.13
N SER A 670 9.60 30.67 5.21
CA SER A 670 9.79 30.16 3.87
C SER A 670 9.50 31.25 2.85
N PHE A 671 10.38 31.39 1.86
CA PHE A 671 10.30 32.37 0.80
C PHE A 671 10.19 31.67 -0.55
N PHE A 672 9.23 32.06 -1.38
CA PHE A 672 9.00 31.46 -2.70
C PHE A 672 9.04 32.55 -3.75
N PHE A 673 9.99 32.43 -4.69
CA PHE A 673 10.24 33.46 -5.68
C PHE A 673 10.11 32.92 -7.11
N THR A 674 9.64 33.80 -7.99
CA THR A 674 9.60 33.51 -9.42
C THR A 674 11.02 33.51 -10.02
N GLY A 675 11.18 32.85 -11.17
CA GLY A 675 12.44 32.92 -11.90
C GLY A 675 12.80 34.34 -12.31
N ASP A 676 11.81 35.20 -12.60
CA ASP A 676 12.05 36.62 -12.88
C ASP A 676 12.57 37.38 -11.67
N PHE A 677 12.10 37.04 -10.44
CA PHE A 677 12.69 37.58 -9.20
C PHE A 677 14.14 37.17 -9.05
N TYR A 678 14.47 35.87 -9.24
CA TYR A 678 15.85 35.37 -9.16
C TYR A 678 16.78 36.01 -10.19
N ARG A 679 16.31 36.32 -11.41
CA ARG A 679 17.07 36.99 -12.47
C ARG A 679 17.28 38.47 -12.23
N ASN A 680 16.47 39.11 -11.36
CA ASN A 680 16.55 40.53 -11.11
C ASN A 680 17.78 40.86 -10.24
N LYS A 681 18.78 41.54 -10.86
CA LYS A 681 20.02 41.91 -10.19
C LYS A 681 19.83 42.74 -8.92
N ASN A 682 18.74 43.54 -8.86
CA ASN A 682 18.42 44.33 -7.68
C ASN A 682 17.99 43.50 -6.47
N PHE A 683 17.58 42.25 -6.69
CA PHE A 683 17.15 41.35 -5.63
C PHE A 683 18.22 40.30 -5.23
N ALA A 684 19.40 40.34 -5.91
CA ALA A 684 20.44 39.36 -5.63
C ALA A 684 20.91 39.38 -4.17
N GLU A 685 21.06 40.56 -3.55
CA GLU A 685 21.45 40.68 -2.14
C GLU A 685 20.32 40.25 -1.20
N VAL A 686 19.08 40.43 -1.57
CA VAL A 686 17.92 39.90 -0.80
C VAL A 686 17.99 38.39 -0.74
N ILE A 687 18.18 37.72 -1.88
CA ILE A 687 18.26 36.25 -1.98
C ILE A 687 19.44 35.72 -1.16
N LYS A 688 20.64 36.29 -1.36
CA LYS A 688 21.86 35.91 -0.63
C LYS A 688 21.68 36.11 0.89
N GLY A 689 21.06 37.22 1.31
CA GLY A 689 20.81 37.51 2.70
C GLY A 689 19.87 36.48 3.35
N LEU A 690 18.79 36.08 2.64
CA LEU A 690 17.85 35.05 3.14
C LEU A 690 18.53 33.68 3.26
N VAL A 691 19.35 33.29 2.28
CA VAL A 691 20.11 32.05 2.31
C VAL A 691 21.14 32.07 3.46
N ALA A 692 21.87 33.16 3.65
CA ALA A 692 22.83 33.33 4.74
C ALA A 692 22.16 33.29 6.11
N ASP A 693 20.91 33.76 6.22
CA ASP A 693 20.09 33.72 7.42
C ASP A 693 19.40 32.37 7.65
N ASN A 694 19.75 31.36 6.88
CA ASN A 694 19.17 30.01 6.94
C ASN A 694 17.64 29.99 6.80
N GLN A 695 17.07 30.93 6.01
CA GLN A 695 15.66 30.91 5.65
C GLN A 695 15.45 29.88 4.53
N TYR A 696 14.25 29.30 4.44
CA TYR A 696 13.89 28.47 3.27
C TYR A 696 13.65 29.38 2.06
N VAL A 697 14.28 29.08 0.93
CA VAL A 697 14.08 29.83 -0.33
C VAL A 697 13.76 28.84 -1.44
N GLY A 698 12.55 28.92 -2.01
CA GLY A 698 11.97 27.94 -2.89
C GLY A 698 11.39 28.49 -4.20
N ALA A 699 10.78 27.61 -4.99
CA ALA A 699 10.24 27.86 -6.32
C ALA A 699 8.79 28.37 -6.29
N HIS A 700 8.49 29.38 -7.18
CA HIS A 700 7.15 29.98 -7.36
C HIS A 700 6.79 30.17 -8.83
N SER A 701 7.12 29.24 -9.74
CA SER A 701 7.06 29.39 -11.20
C SER A 701 8.21 30.23 -11.78
N ASP A 702 8.67 29.90 -12.97
CA ASP A 702 9.70 30.71 -13.65
C ASP A 702 9.14 32.01 -14.15
N LYS A 703 7.98 31.96 -14.84
CA LYS A 703 7.35 33.10 -15.52
C LYS A 703 6.02 33.54 -14.92
N ASN A 704 5.76 33.19 -13.67
CA ASN A 704 4.51 33.50 -13.01
C ASN A 704 3.28 33.05 -13.83
N LEU A 705 3.33 31.81 -14.38
CA LEU A 705 2.29 31.29 -15.25
C LEU A 705 1.00 30.98 -14.49
N LEU A 706 -0.14 31.23 -15.12
CA LEU A 706 -1.43 30.74 -14.67
C LEU A 706 -1.59 29.29 -15.16
N TYR A 707 -1.56 28.32 -14.26
CA TYR A 707 -1.57 26.89 -14.64
C TYR A 707 -2.96 26.34 -14.95
N CYS A 708 -4.00 26.88 -14.35
CA CYS A 708 -5.40 26.53 -14.62
C CYS A 708 -6.31 27.74 -14.58
N SER A 709 -7.43 27.69 -15.30
CA SER A 709 -8.33 28.83 -15.47
C SER A 709 -8.98 29.28 -14.16
N PHE A 710 -9.10 30.59 -13.95
CA PHE A 710 -9.85 31.15 -12.83
C PHE A 710 -11.35 30.88 -12.90
N SER A 711 -11.89 30.74 -14.13
CA SER A 711 -13.33 30.48 -14.35
C SER A 711 -13.70 29.01 -14.22
N ASN A 712 -12.77 28.10 -14.54
CA ASN A 712 -12.94 26.66 -14.40
C ASN A 712 -11.62 26.04 -14.00
N ARG A 713 -11.48 25.67 -12.73
CA ARG A 713 -10.25 25.14 -12.15
C ARG A 713 -9.76 23.85 -12.81
N ASP A 714 -10.67 23.03 -13.36
CA ASP A 714 -10.31 21.79 -14.05
C ASP A 714 -9.73 22.02 -15.44
N SER A 715 -9.91 23.24 -15.99
CA SER A 715 -9.35 23.61 -17.29
C SER A 715 -7.90 24.04 -17.12
N LEU A 716 -6.99 23.22 -17.63
CA LEU A 716 -5.56 23.49 -17.67
C LEU A 716 -5.25 24.59 -18.69
N MET A 717 -4.38 25.52 -18.31
CA MET A 717 -3.83 26.59 -19.18
C MET A 717 -2.43 26.21 -19.71
N VAL A 718 -1.86 25.12 -19.19
CA VAL A 718 -0.57 24.56 -19.58
C VAL A 718 -0.69 23.05 -19.71
N ASN A 719 0.07 22.43 -20.58
CA ASN A 719 0.24 20.99 -20.57
C ASN A 719 1.35 20.57 -19.58
N LYS A 720 1.51 19.27 -19.36
CA LYS A 720 2.48 18.74 -18.40
C LYS A 720 3.92 19.15 -18.70
N GLU A 721 4.30 19.12 -19.96
CA GLU A 721 5.67 19.46 -20.38
C GLU A 721 5.96 20.95 -20.17
N GLU A 722 5.02 21.83 -20.52
CA GLU A 722 5.12 23.27 -20.26
C GLU A 722 5.24 23.57 -18.78
N PHE A 723 4.44 22.93 -17.93
CA PHE A 723 4.53 23.06 -16.48
C PHE A 723 5.89 22.61 -15.93
N LEU A 724 6.35 21.42 -16.34
CA LEU A 724 7.64 20.89 -15.89
C LEU A 724 8.82 21.71 -16.39
N ASN A 725 8.73 22.30 -17.59
CA ASN A 725 9.75 23.19 -18.12
C ASN A 725 9.81 24.50 -17.34
N ASP A 726 8.67 25.10 -17.00
CA ASP A 726 8.59 26.31 -16.17
C ASP A 726 9.20 26.03 -14.78
N LEU A 727 8.79 24.94 -14.14
CA LEU A 727 9.33 24.57 -12.83
C LEU A 727 10.86 24.29 -12.88
N ARG A 728 11.32 23.58 -13.90
CA ARG A 728 12.76 23.30 -14.12
C ARG A 728 13.57 24.59 -14.32
N ALA A 729 13.02 25.54 -15.08
CA ALA A 729 13.65 26.83 -15.30
C ALA A 729 13.77 27.64 -14.00
N ASN A 730 12.75 27.60 -13.16
CA ASN A 730 12.79 28.26 -11.85
C ASN A 730 13.90 27.66 -10.97
N TYR A 731 14.00 26.35 -10.85
CA TYR A 731 15.09 25.71 -10.10
C TYR A 731 16.47 25.98 -10.70
N ALA A 732 16.60 26.10 -12.03
CA ALA A 732 17.86 26.48 -12.65
C ALA A 732 18.31 27.90 -12.27
N GLU A 733 17.38 28.84 -12.07
CA GLU A 733 17.72 30.15 -11.54
C GLU A 733 18.11 30.11 -10.06
N MET A 734 17.44 29.27 -9.25
CA MET A 734 17.77 29.05 -7.83
C MET A 734 19.19 28.48 -7.66
N GLU A 735 19.60 27.55 -8.52
CA GLU A 735 20.94 26.92 -8.48
C GLU A 735 22.07 27.95 -8.62
N LYS A 736 21.86 29.07 -9.31
CA LYS A 736 22.83 30.17 -9.41
C LYS A 736 23.15 30.83 -8.07
N PHE A 737 22.29 30.67 -7.09
CA PHE A 737 22.45 31.14 -5.71
C PHE A 737 22.85 30.01 -4.75
N GLY A 738 23.19 28.81 -5.27
CA GLY A 738 23.55 27.66 -4.47
C GLY A 738 22.36 26.94 -3.80
N ILE A 739 21.13 27.21 -4.27
CA ILE A 739 19.92 26.60 -3.75
C ILE A 739 19.61 25.33 -4.56
N ASP A 740 19.80 24.15 -3.95
CA ASP A 740 19.57 22.86 -4.58
C ASP A 740 18.11 22.41 -4.43
N LYS A 741 17.51 21.90 -5.52
CA LYS A 741 16.14 21.38 -5.56
C LYS A 741 15.88 20.33 -4.47
N ASN A 742 16.84 19.43 -4.25
CA ASN A 742 16.67 18.36 -3.28
C ASN A 742 16.72 18.85 -1.81
N GLN A 743 17.24 20.06 -1.59
CA GLN A 743 17.17 20.75 -0.31
C GLN A 743 15.97 21.69 -0.18
N THR A 744 15.25 21.95 -1.29
CA THR A 744 14.11 22.87 -1.34
C THR A 744 12.93 22.24 -2.10
N PRO A 745 12.36 21.11 -1.60
CA PRO A 745 11.35 20.35 -2.33
C PRO A 745 9.95 20.98 -2.35
N PHE A 746 9.71 22.08 -1.61
CA PHE A 746 8.42 22.73 -1.63
C PHE A 746 8.29 23.68 -2.80
N PHE A 747 7.11 23.67 -3.41
CA PHE A 747 6.70 24.57 -4.48
C PHE A 747 5.38 25.26 -4.11
N LEU A 748 5.32 26.55 -4.27
CA LEU A 748 4.10 27.34 -4.11
C LEU A 748 3.66 27.85 -5.49
N PRO A 749 2.47 27.47 -5.99
CA PRO A 749 2.03 27.82 -7.33
C PRO A 749 1.72 29.31 -7.48
N SER A 750 1.98 29.86 -8.66
CA SER A 750 1.60 31.24 -9.01
C SER A 750 0.11 31.49 -8.75
N TYR A 751 -0.23 32.68 -8.26
CA TYR A 751 -1.60 33.09 -7.93
C TYR A 751 -2.28 32.21 -6.88
N GLU A 752 -1.54 31.35 -6.16
CA GLU A 752 -2.09 30.36 -5.22
C GLU A 752 -3.16 29.46 -5.88
N TRP A 753 -3.07 29.29 -7.21
CA TRP A 753 -4.11 28.69 -8.02
C TRP A 753 -3.59 27.46 -8.81
N TYR A 754 -4.16 26.30 -8.49
CA TYR A 754 -3.76 25.01 -9.04
C TYR A 754 -4.91 24.01 -8.93
N ASN A 755 -4.78 22.84 -9.58
CA ASN A 755 -5.70 21.71 -9.52
C ASN A 755 -4.97 20.39 -9.24
N ASP A 756 -5.73 19.27 -9.22
CA ASP A 756 -5.18 17.95 -8.94
C ASP A 756 -4.11 17.51 -9.96
N SER A 757 -4.22 17.93 -11.23
CA SER A 757 -3.20 17.62 -12.24
C SER A 757 -1.86 18.27 -11.91
N ILE A 758 -1.85 19.55 -11.55
CA ILE A 758 -0.64 20.30 -11.19
C ILE A 758 0.04 19.67 -9.97
N SER A 759 -0.72 19.35 -8.93
CA SER A 759 -0.17 18.73 -7.72
C SER A 759 0.35 17.30 -8.00
N SER A 760 -0.32 16.55 -8.87
CA SER A 760 0.15 15.22 -9.32
C SER A 760 1.49 15.33 -10.06
N TRP A 761 1.63 16.29 -10.99
CA TRP A 761 2.87 16.49 -11.73
C TRP A 761 4.04 16.94 -10.84
N CYS A 762 3.76 17.77 -9.81
CA CYS A 762 4.77 18.09 -8.80
C CYS A 762 5.27 16.81 -8.09
N LYS A 763 4.32 15.98 -7.63
CA LYS A 763 4.63 14.75 -6.90
C LYS A 763 5.46 13.77 -7.74
N GLU A 764 5.15 13.62 -9.02
CA GLU A 764 5.88 12.74 -9.94
C GLU A 764 7.38 13.08 -10.04
N VAL A 765 7.73 14.34 -9.82
CA VAL A 765 9.13 14.81 -9.87
C VAL A 765 9.72 15.10 -8.48
N GLY A 766 9.08 14.61 -7.43
CA GLY A 766 9.57 14.75 -6.05
C GLY A 766 9.48 16.17 -5.49
N VAL A 767 8.48 16.92 -5.93
CA VAL A 767 8.20 18.28 -5.44
C VAL A 767 6.88 18.26 -4.68
N THR A 768 6.85 18.91 -3.51
CA THR A 768 5.66 19.01 -2.66
C THR A 768 4.99 20.35 -2.86
N LEU A 769 3.78 20.37 -3.40
CA LEU A 769 3.00 21.58 -3.56
C LEU A 769 2.43 22.01 -2.21
N VAL A 770 2.70 23.26 -1.82
CA VAL A 770 2.16 23.92 -0.62
C VAL A 770 1.41 25.19 -0.99
N ASN A 771 0.44 25.60 -0.16
CA ASN A 771 -0.29 26.83 -0.37
C ASN A 771 -0.70 27.46 0.98
N GLY A 772 -1.02 28.75 0.99
CA GLY A 772 -1.52 29.44 2.16
C GLY A 772 -2.85 28.86 2.64
N THR A 773 -3.04 28.80 3.98
CA THR A 773 -4.31 28.35 4.56
C THR A 773 -5.41 29.38 4.30
N PRO A 774 -6.54 28.99 3.71
CA PRO A 774 -7.62 29.91 3.40
C PRO A 774 -8.28 30.51 4.65
N GLY A 775 -8.85 31.72 4.50
CA GLY A 775 -9.73 32.36 5.49
C GLY A 775 -9.17 33.59 6.18
N THR A 776 -7.85 33.72 6.30
CA THR A 776 -7.18 34.87 6.92
C THR A 776 -7.06 36.09 5.99
N TYR A 777 -7.11 35.88 4.69
CA TYR A 777 -6.86 36.86 3.63
C TYR A 777 -5.47 37.51 3.72
N THR A 778 -4.50 36.85 4.24
CA THR A 778 -3.14 37.37 4.38
C THR A 778 -2.52 37.71 3.02
N THR A 779 -2.84 36.91 1.99
CA THR A 779 -2.41 37.14 0.60
C THR A 779 -3.01 38.44 0.03
N GLY A 780 -4.05 39.01 0.63
CA GLY A 780 -4.63 40.31 0.22
C GLY A 780 -3.70 41.50 0.45
N ASP A 781 -2.55 41.35 1.07
CA ASP A 781 -1.56 42.38 1.31
C ASP A 781 -0.92 42.96 0.02
N TYR A 782 -1.11 42.32 -1.15
CA TYR A 782 -0.71 42.85 -2.46
C TYR A 782 -1.69 43.88 -3.03
N THR A 783 -2.93 43.88 -2.55
CA THR A 783 -4.01 44.73 -3.10
C THR A 783 -3.74 46.23 -2.88
N THR A 784 -4.14 47.03 -3.84
CA THR A 784 -3.96 48.47 -3.83
C THR A 784 -5.31 49.21 -3.72
N PRO A 785 -5.36 50.44 -3.19
CA PRO A 785 -6.63 51.20 -2.98
C PRO A 785 -7.51 51.35 -4.23
N ASP A 786 -6.93 51.40 -5.42
CA ASP A 786 -7.63 51.46 -6.70
C ASP A 786 -8.40 50.16 -7.05
N MET A 787 -8.10 49.03 -6.37
CA MET A 787 -8.84 47.75 -6.50
C MET A 787 -10.20 47.77 -5.76
N ARG A 788 -10.54 48.85 -5.10
CA ARG A 788 -11.84 49.08 -4.41
C ARG A 788 -12.22 47.91 -3.48
N ASP A 789 -13.31 47.21 -3.76
CA ASP A 789 -13.87 46.14 -2.90
C ASP A 789 -12.91 44.97 -2.68
N LYS A 790 -11.85 44.85 -3.49
CA LYS A 790 -10.80 43.87 -3.32
C LYS A 790 -9.64 44.31 -2.44
N TYR A 791 -9.58 45.62 -2.10
CA TYR A 791 -8.55 46.19 -1.25
C TYR A 791 -8.85 45.90 0.20
N PHE A 792 -7.82 45.39 0.90
CA PHE A 792 -7.83 45.21 2.35
C PHE A 792 -6.64 45.98 2.95
N SER A 793 -6.93 46.89 3.87
CA SER A 793 -5.87 47.57 4.63
C SER A 793 -5.11 46.61 5.53
N SER A 794 -3.88 46.91 5.86
CA SER A 794 -3.06 46.11 6.76
C SER A 794 -3.75 45.88 8.11
N ASN A 795 -4.49 46.87 8.61
CA ASN A 795 -5.28 46.76 9.83
C ASN A 795 -6.46 45.79 9.69
N GLU A 796 -7.12 45.76 8.55
CA GLU A 796 -8.20 44.78 8.27
C GLU A 796 -7.67 43.37 8.18
N ILE A 797 -6.55 43.16 7.49
CA ILE A 797 -5.88 41.88 7.42
C ILE A 797 -5.50 41.41 8.83
N TYR A 798 -4.89 42.29 9.63
CA TYR A 798 -4.51 41.99 11.01
C TYR A 798 -5.71 41.56 11.85
N LYS A 799 -6.78 42.33 11.82
CA LYS A 799 -8.03 42.03 12.56
C LYS A 799 -8.66 40.70 12.10
N ARG A 800 -8.60 40.40 10.81
CA ARG A 800 -9.11 39.14 10.27
C ARG A 800 -8.32 37.92 10.77
N ILE A 801 -7.00 38.02 10.84
CA ILE A 801 -6.15 36.96 11.41
C ILE A 801 -6.57 36.69 12.86
N LEU A 802 -6.68 37.72 13.69
CA LEU A 802 -7.07 37.56 15.09
C LEU A 802 -8.52 37.09 15.24
N LYS A 803 -9.43 37.47 14.31
CA LYS A 803 -10.81 36.98 14.29
C LYS A 803 -10.86 35.47 13.95
N VAL A 804 -10.08 34.98 13.00
CA VAL A 804 -10.00 33.56 12.70
C VAL A 804 -9.42 32.82 13.89
N GLU A 805 -8.37 33.38 14.52
CA GLU A 805 -7.78 32.82 15.72
C GLU A 805 -8.81 32.64 16.84
N SER A 806 -9.54 33.68 17.19
CA SER A 806 -10.54 33.65 18.29
C SER A 806 -11.75 32.76 18.01
N THR A 807 -12.05 32.42 16.75
CA THR A 807 -13.23 31.62 16.36
C THR A 807 -12.90 30.14 16.07
N LYS A 808 -11.76 29.89 15.46
CA LYS A 808 -11.39 28.56 14.95
C LYS A 808 -10.00 28.10 15.38
N GLY A 809 -9.17 29.02 15.91
CA GLY A 809 -7.75 28.82 16.13
C GLY A 809 -6.95 28.81 14.82
N LEU A 810 -5.63 29.03 14.95
CA LEU A 810 -4.69 29.03 13.84
C LEU A 810 -3.73 27.83 13.88
N ASN A 811 -4.10 26.74 14.56
CA ASN A 811 -3.28 25.54 14.63
C ASN A 811 -2.96 24.99 13.23
N GLY A 812 -1.69 24.78 12.94
CA GLY A 812 -1.23 24.26 11.65
C GLY A 812 -1.36 25.22 10.47
N TYR A 813 -1.71 26.51 10.68
CA TYR A 813 -1.88 27.46 9.58
C TYR A 813 -0.56 27.79 8.88
N ILE A 814 -0.63 27.91 7.57
CA ILE A 814 0.40 28.47 6.70
C ILE A 814 -0.06 29.89 6.38
N LEU A 815 0.53 30.92 7.05
CA LEU A 815 0.22 32.31 6.82
C LEU A 815 1.13 32.86 5.71
N GLN A 816 0.54 33.19 4.58
CA GLN A 816 1.26 33.64 3.39
C GLN A 816 1.11 35.16 3.23
N PHE A 817 2.21 35.84 2.98
CA PHE A 817 2.33 37.28 2.73
C PHE A 817 3.22 37.54 1.51
N ASN A 818 3.29 38.82 1.05
CA ASN A 818 4.23 39.22 0.03
C ASN A 818 5.48 39.89 0.65
N ILE A 819 6.69 39.59 0.09
CA ILE A 819 7.97 40.21 0.54
C ILE A 819 8.01 41.72 0.20
N GLY A 820 7.26 42.11 -0.80
CA GLY A 820 7.11 43.48 -1.24
C GLY A 820 5.82 43.66 -2.05
N THR A 821 5.35 44.85 -2.20
CA THR A 821 4.08 45.16 -2.86
C THR A 821 4.17 46.46 -3.65
N ASP A 822 3.26 46.66 -4.61
CA ASP A 822 3.21 47.86 -5.44
C ASP A 822 3.30 49.16 -4.62
N LYS A 823 4.04 50.13 -5.10
CA LYS A 823 4.22 51.46 -4.47
C LYS A 823 2.90 52.20 -4.25
N ARG A 824 1.84 51.92 -5.01
CA ARG A 824 0.49 52.47 -4.82
C ARG A 824 -0.12 52.05 -3.49
N ARG A 825 0.30 50.92 -2.96
CA ARG A 825 -0.06 50.51 -1.59
C ARG A 825 0.91 51.17 -0.60
N GLN A 826 0.47 52.27 0.01
CA GLN A 826 1.22 52.96 1.05
C GLN A 826 1.16 52.27 2.41
N ASP A 827 0.07 51.58 2.66
CA ASP A 827 -0.23 50.77 3.84
C ASP A 827 0.39 49.38 3.70
N LYS A 828 1.65 49.22 4.11
CA LYS A 828 2.48 48.01 3.92
C LYS A 828 2.33 47.09 5.13
N PHE A 829 1.83 45.86 4.91
CA PHE A 829 1.56 44.91 5.99
C PHE A 829 2.82 44.44 6.74
N TYR A 830 3.97 44.30 6.07
CA TYR A 830 5.21 43.95 6.72
C TYR A 830 5.62 44.87 7.88
N LYS A 831 5.13 46.13 7.92
CA LYS A 831 5.34 47.04 9.03
C LYS A 831 4.59 46.63 10.31
N GLN A 832 3.54 45.81 10.20
CA GLN A 832 2.77 45.27 11.31
C GLN A 832 3.17 43.85 11.70
N LEU A 833 4.06 43.23 10.90
CA LEU A 833 4.46 41.82 11.08
C LEU A 833 4.96 41.54 12.50
N TYR A 834 5.89 42.37 13.02
CA TYR A 834 6.43 42.18 14.36
C TYR A 834 5.33 42.15 15.44
N SER A 835 4.37 43.09 15.40
CA SER A 835 3.27 43.14 16.36
C SER A 835 2.37 41.91 16.26
N LEU A 836 2.05 41.50 15.05
CA LEU A 836 1.25 40.27 14.82
C LEU A 836 1.94 39.02 15.42
N LEU A 837 3.24 38.84 15.17
CA LEU A 837 3.97 37.67 15.65
C LEU A 837 4.05 37.69 17.20
N ILE A 838 4.22 38.84 17.83
CA ILE A 838 4.20 38.96 19.30
C ILE A 838 2.81 38.57 19.84
N ASP A 839 1.74 39.08 19.24
CA ASP A 839 0.37 38.78 19.71
C ASP A 839 0.05 37.28 19.56
N LEU A 840 0.42 36.66 18.45
CA LEU A 840 0.22 35.23 18.23
C LEU A 840 1.09 34.38 19.17
N SER A 841 2.35 34.81 19.47
CA SER A 841 3.19 34.14 20.46
C SER A 841 2.57 34.21 21.86
N ARG A 842 1.99 35.36 22.26
CA ARG A 842 1.28 35.49 23.53
C ARG A 842 0.06 34.58 23.63
N LEU A 843 -0.58 34.28 22.50
CA LEU A 843 -1.67 33.31 22.43
C LEU A 843 -1.17 31.86 22.45
N GLY A 844 0.17 31.63 22.54
CA GLY A 844 0.80 30.33 22.69
C GLY A 844 1.11 29.63 21.37
N TYR A 845 1.22 30.37 20.26
CA TYR A 845 1.65 29.78 18.98
C TYR A 845 3.16 29.74 18.85
N ASP A 846 3.70 28.60 18.44
CA ASP A 846 5.06 28.43 17.99
C ASP A 846 5.17 28.68 16.48
N PHE A 847 6.17 29.43 16.04
CA PHE A 847 6.48 29.61 14.63
C PHE A 847 7.51 28.58 14.18
N VAL A 848 7.15 27.81 13.17
CA VAL A 848 7.98 26.70 12.65
C VAL A 848 8.12 26.77 11.13
N ASP A 849 9.23 26.28 10.60
CA ASP A 849 9.40 26.17 9.14
C ASP A 849 8.48 25.09 8.55
N LEU A 850 8.36 25.08 7.21
CA LEU A 850 7.50 24.13 6.51
C LEU A 850 7.94 22.67 6.71
N TYR A 851 9.23 22.38 6.85
CA TYR A 851 9.70 21.02 7.11
C TYR A 851 9.14 20.48 8.41
N LYS A 852 9.29 21.28 9.49
CA LYS A 852 8.77 20.88 10.81
C LYS A 852 7.25 20.89 10.86
N ALA A 853 6.60 21.85 10.21
CA ALA A 853 5.15 21.96 10.20
C ALA A 853 4.49 20.77 9.50
N THR A 854 4.98 20.42 8.32
CA THR A 854 4.42 19.35 7.47
C THR A 854 4.97 17.98 7.77
N ASP A 855 5.82 17.85 8.81
CA ASP A 855 6.58 16.64 9.11
C ASP A 855 7.35 16.08 7.90
N THR A 856 7.75 16.94 7.00
CA THR A 856 8.62 16.59 5.88
C THR A 856 10.06 16.54 6.39
N VAL A 857 10.76 15.44 6.16
CA VAL A 857 12.14 15.33 6.61
C VAL A 857 13.02 16.27 5.81
N ALA A 858 13.70 17.19 6.51
CA ALA A 858 14.73 18.03 5.88
C ALA A 858 15.85 17.13 5.35
N PRO A 859 16.36 17.37 4.13
CA PRO A 859 17.50 16.61 3.62
C PRO A 859 18.69 16.79 4.58
N ASN A 860 19.22 15.69 5.10
CA ASN A 860 20.46 15.73 5.85
C ASN A 860 21.58 16.28 4.96
N GLU A 861 22.50 17.09 5.54
CA GLU A 861 23.70 17.53 4.85
C GLU A 861 24.37 16.33 4.16
N ILE A 862 24.58 16.42 2.86
CA ILE A 862 25.21 15.37 2.06
C ILE A 862 26.67 15.29 2.50
N VAL A 863 27.00 14.34 3.36
CA VAL A 863 28.40 13.94 3.54
C VAL A 863 28.80 13.13 2.30
N VAL A 864 29.18 13.84 1.27
CA VAL A 864 29.89 13.25 0.12
C VAL A 864 31.27 12.87 0.61
N THR A 865 31.43 11.64 1.07
CA THR A 865 32.76 11.09 1.30
C THR A 865 33.39 10.75 -0.04
N ASP A 866 33.88 11.77 -0.72
CA ASP A 866 34.72 11.60 -1.90
C ASP A 866 36.14 11.27 -1.43
N LYS A 867 36.40 10.00 -1.07
CA LYS A 867 37.75 9.50 -0.89
C LYS A 867 38.38 9.24 -2.25
N LYS A 868 38.84 10.29 -2.91
CA LYS A 868 39.96 10.18 -3.85
C LYS A 868 41.19 9.73 -3.04
N GLN A 869 41.37 8.43 -2.90
CA GLN A 869 42.69 7.92 -2.55
C GLN A 869 43.63 8.21 -3.72
N LYS A 870 44.37 9.31 -3.58
CA LYS A 870 45.63 9.49 -4.31
C LYS A 870 46.55 8.34 -3.86
N ARG A 871 46.72 7.33 -4.71
CA ARG A 871 47.90 6.50 -4.67
C ARG A 871 49.07 7.39 -4.94
N LYS A 872 49.87 7.68 -3.95
CA LYS A 872 51.29 8.06 -4.09
C LYS A 872 52.11 6.77 -3.95
N ASN A 873 52.81 6.50 -5.03
CA ASN A 873 54.02 5.68 -5.21
C ASN A 873 54.18 4.40 -4.39
#